data_8ed0cc68d147a807c51b905cca12b5b3
#
_entry.id   8ed0cc68d147a807c51b905cca12b5b3
#
_cell.length_a   1.000
_cell.length_b   1.000
_cell.length_c   1.000
_cell.angle_alpha   90.00
_cell.angle_beta   90.00
_cell.angle_gamma   90.00
#
_symmetry.space_group_name_H-M   'P 1'
#
loop_
_entity.id
_entity.type
_entity.pdbx_description
1 polymer ?
#
loop_
_entity_poly.entity_id
_entity_poly.type
_entity_poly.pdbx_seq_one_letter_code
_entity_poly.pdbx_strand_id
1 'polypeptide(L)'
;MWPLMAPCVSLIPFLPGLSGARVFYVRDLSQYFWGRYLWLRRAWLSGEWPLWDPYVGAGQAAYSDALNQMFLPPAILARLIGGEVLGFNLWVTLPFPLAAVGAWLFFSRRFSAAASAIGAIAFAVCGPIVSTGNAPNLSWSVAVLPWALWGTDRVVSAPTTRNLAILAASIALQSLAGEPVTLFTTLALVLVYAATIGDRARSNDLAGATRSVISTGAASALGIAIAAIQLWPTIHASSLAERAGSITTDGWSLRPTALIETVWPHLFGNFFETRSLADVPWMPLLYTGREPLLFSIYFGVPLLALAAFGLAGNGDRRWRLFWVAAGMIGIVTSFGAYTPIYPFLRDHVPPFGLFRFPVKYFVVTAMAVAAGATAGWEGLERTIAGRDETRDLLDARRLTRARLLSIAFPAAIGSSVLLFAAACVYLSAPTAGSLAVFARALGDEKGTGAAEWMLRTVRQDAAPIVLVSFVATALFALLTVPRKRFVAVAGRGLLGTLVVADLLVRASGINPVLNAAHFAEPEWLSHVKAYPDARFYVGGKREGSLSGMDIDGSRGYVDAPGLTGSASRAALSIQAAFYPSPWQAREILTFDLPVLWPKAFSDMSNRFFDESSEARERLLDRTGVRYRVLPQRRAGDRVPLVRIPQFYESFLFDFGDTVTPRVSIVPTSRVVAQVRTQVDALFESGWDSRAIVLVDRDVPPTGTRGHAVQPFARIIEDSSNRTLVEAGVGPQDGYLLFLDSYSEDWRATVDGQQATIARADGLWRAVRLSPGRHHVEFLYRPRALAVGAAISLGGILCLLGLVLLGTRHRYNAWIVWSS
;
A
#
# COMPACT_ATOMS: atom_id res chain seq x y z
N MET A 1 33.27 -1.99 -0.69
CA MET A 1 32.54 -3.21 -0.29
C MET A 1 31.31 -2.91 0.58
N TRP A 2 31.42 -2.25 1.72
CA TRP A 2 30.31 -1.96 2.64
C TRP A 2 29.09 -1.28 2.02
N PRO A 3 29.20 -0.27 1.13
CA PRO A 3 28.05 0.39 0.53
C PRO A 3 27.17 -0.52 -0.32
N LEU A 4 27.75 -1.57 -0.94
CA LEU A 4 27.01 -2.50 -1.78
C LEU A 4 26.48 -3.70 -1.02
N MET A 5 27.03 -4.00 0.17
CA MET A 5 26.61 -5.16 0.95
C MET A 5 25.14 -5.06 1.39
N ALA A 6 24.72 -3.92 1.94
CA ALA A 6 23.39 -3.77 2.45
C ALA A 6 22.29 -3.88 1.37
N PRO A 7 22.38 -3.20 0.20
CA PRO A 7 21.39 -3.37 -0.86
C PRO A 7 21.38 -4.79 -1.43
N CYS A 8 22.53 -5.46 -1.58
CA CYS A 8 22.57 -6.84 -2.06
C CYS A 8 21.91 -7.82 -1.07
N VAL A 9 22.19 -7.68 0.22
CA VAL A 9 21.58 -8.51 1.27
C VAL A 9 20.07 -8.30 1.34
N SER A 10 19.59 -7.07 1.14
CA SER A 10 18.16 -6.78 1.19
C SER A 10 17.35 -7.39 0.05
N LEU A 11 17.99 -7.83 -1.04
CA LEU A 11 17.33 -8.53 -2.14
C LEU A 11 17.13 -10.03 -1.88
N ILE A 12 17.89 -10.62 -0.95
CA ILE A 12 17.89 -12.07 -0.72
C ILE A 12 16.49 -12.63 -0.44
N PRO A 13 15.64 -12.03 0.42
CA PRO A 13 14.30 -12.51 0.67
C PRO A 13 13.38 -12.53 -0.58
N PHE A 14 13.73 -11.76 -1.61
CA PHE A 14 12.91 -11.58 -2.82
C PHE A 14 13.44 -12.34 -4.03
N LEU A 15 14.56 -13.05 -3.92
CA LEU A 15 15.16 -13.81 -5.02
C LEU A 15 14.17 -14.76 -5.73
N PRO A 16 13.24 -15.45 -5.05
CA PRO A 16 12.27 -16.32 -5.72
C PRO A 16 11.42 -15.62 -6.77
N GLY A 17 11.12 -14.34 -6.60
CA GLY A 17 10.36 -13.53 -7.56
C GLY A 17 11.18 -12.99 -8.72
N LEU A 18 12.52 -12.94 -8.60
CA LEU A 18 13.38 -12.39 -9.63
C LEU A 18 13.68 -13.38 -10.78
N SER A 19 13.21 -14.62 -10.70
CA SER A 19 13.33 -15.63 -11.75
C SER A 19 12.50 -15.36 -13.01
N GLY A 20 11.51 -14.45 -12.94
CA GLY A 20 10.58 -14.19 -14.03
C GLY A 20 9.50 -15.25 -14.26
N ALA A 21 9.56 -16.39 -13.53
CA ALA A 21 8.59 -17.49 -13.64
C ALA A 21 7.51 -17.46 -12.55
N ARG A 22 7.70 -16.64 -11.52
CA ARG A 22 6.84 -16.55 -10.34
C ARG A 22 6.49 -15.11 -10.03
N VAL A 23 5.32 -14.87 -9.46
CA VAL A 23 4.76 -13.54 -9.13
C VAL A 23 4.51 -13.46 -7.64
N PHE A 24 4.88 -12.34 -7.01
CA PHE A 24 4.46 -12.03 -5.64
C PHE A 24 2.94 -11.82 -5.60
N TYR A 25 2.25 -12.47 -4.65
CA TYR A 25 0.79 -12.58 -4.75
C TYR A 25 0.01 -12.13 -3.53
N VAL A 26 0.66 -11.85 -2.41
CA VAL A 26 -0.05 -11.69 -1.14
C VAL A 26 -0.98 -10.49 -1.12
N ARG A 27 -2.23 -10.70 -0.67
CA ARG A 27 -3.25 -9.67 -0.48
C ARG A 27 -3.45 -8.78 -1.71
N ASP A 28 -3.29 -7.47 -1.50
CA ASP A 28 -3.50 -6.44 -2.50
C ASP A 28 -2.62 -6.61 -3.75
N LEU A 29 -1.52 -7.37 -3.65
CA LEU A 29 -0.66 -7.65 -4.82
C LEU A 29 -1.42 -8.39 -5.91
N SER A 30 -2.15 -9.46 -5.59
CA SER A 30 -2.92 -10.22 -6.58
C SER A 30 -4.29 -9.59 -6.88
N GLN A 31 -4.93 -9.01 -5.85
CA GLN A 31 -6.30 -8.50 -5.98
C GLN A 31 -6.38 -7.17 -6.70
N TYR A 32 -5.34 -6.35 -6.56
CA TYR A 32 -5.35 -4.95 -6.95
C TYR A 32 -4.14 -4.53 -7.78
N PHE A 33 -2.92 -4.69 -7.25
CA PHE A 33 -1.72 -4.11 -7.86
C PHE A 33 -1.29 -4.81 -9.13
N TRP A 34 -1.44 -6.13 -9.22
CA TRP A 34 -1.10 -6.89 -10.43
C TRP A 34 -1.92 -6.42 -11.64
N GLY A 35 -3.25 -6.37 -11.51
CA GLY A 35 -4.12 -5.94 -12.58
C GLY A 35 -3.85 -4.50 -13.04
N ARG A 36 -3.65 -3.58 -12.09
CA ARG A 36 -3.31 -2.18 -12.40
C ARG A 36 -1.95 -2.03 -13.06
N TYR A 37 -0.97 -2.80 -12.59
CA TYR A 37 0.36 -2.81 -13.20
C TYR A 37 0.28 -3.24 -14.67
N LEU A 38 -0.41 -4.35 -14.97
CA LEU A 38 -0.56 -4.87 -16.32
C LEU A 38 -1.30 -3.90 -17.25
N TRP A 39 -2.43 -3.37 -16.78
CA TRP A 39 -3.23 -2.43 -17.54
C TRP A 39 -2.43 -1.19 -17.93
N LEU A 40 -1.81 -0.51 -16.97
CA LEU A 40 -0.98 0.66 -17.23
C LEU A 40 0.20 0.35 -18.15
N ARG A 41 0.87 -0.80 -17.94
CA ARG A 41 1.95 -1.23 -18.80
C ARG A 41 1.49 -1.41 -20.25
N ARG A 42 0.40 -2.14 -20.46
CA ARG A 42 -0.14 -2.41 -21.80
C ARG A 42 -0.55 -1.12 -22.50
N ALA A 43 -1.24 -0.23 -21.80
CA ALA A 43 -1.64 1.07 -22.33
C ALA A 43 -0.41 1.94 -22.70
N TRP A 44 0.60 2.03 -21.86
CA TRP A 44 1.80 2.82 -22.17
C TRP A 44 2.60 2.25 -23.34
N LEU A 45 2.69 0.93 -23.45
CA LEU A 45 3.37 0.29 -24.59
C LEU A 45 2.61 0.46 -25.91
N SER A 46 1.28 0.62 -25.88
CA SER A 46 0.48 0.99 -27.05
C SER A 46 0.48 2.50 -27.35
N GLY A 47 1.24 3.30 -26.58
CA GLY A 47 1.32 4.75 -26.75
C GLY A 47 0.19 5.54 -26.08
N GLU A 48 -0.66 4.89 -25.30
CA GLU A 48 -1.76 5.53 -24.60
C GLU A 48 -1.36 5.88 -23.15
N TRP A 49 -1.67 7.10 -22.72
CA TRP A 49 -1.57 7.49 -21.31
C TRP A 49 -2.99 7.51 -20.71
N PRO A 50 -3.43 6.42 -20.06
CA PRO A 50 -4.81 6.26 -19.64
C PRO A 50 -5.11 7.09 -18.40
N LEU A 51 -5.83 8.21 -18.57
CA LEU A 51 -6.29 9.04 -17.45
C LEU A 51 -7.59 8.51 -16.85
N TRP A 52 -8.37 7.80 -17.64
CA TRP A 52 -9.63 7.17 -17.29
C TRP A 52 -9.53 5.66 -17.46
N ASP A 53 -9.95 4.89 -16.45
CA ASP A 53 -10.10 3.44 -16.57
C ASP A 53 -11.57 3.11 -16.85
N PRO A 54 -11.93 2.70 -18.09
CA PRO A 54 -13.31 2.44 -18.47
C PRO A 54 -13.81 1.05 -18.06
N TYR A 55 -12.96 0.19 -17.48
CA TYR A 55 -13.26 -1.22 -17.27
C TYR A 55 -13.74 -1.52 -15.84
N VAL A 56 -13.47 -0.67 -14.89
CA VAL A 56 -13.77 -0.88 -13.46
C VAL A 56 -14.86 0.10 -13.03
N GLY A 57 -15.94 -0.40 -12.40
CA GLY A 57 -16.99 0.41 -11.80
C GLY A 57 -17.69 1.36 -12.77
N ALA A 58 -17.92 0.95 -14.01
CA ALA A 58 -18.45 1.77 -15.10
C ALA A 58 -17.56 2.97 -15.49
N GLY A 59 -16.30 2.95 -15.10
CA GLY A 59 -15.29 3.94 -15.39
C GLY A 59 -14.92 4.82 -14.20
N GLN A 60 -13.61 5.05 -14.03
CA GLN A 60 -13.05 5.86 -12.96
C GLN A 60 -11.80 6.64 -13.37
N ALA A 61 -11.53 7.74 -12.66
CA ALA A 61 -10.35 8.57 -12.89
C ALA A 61 -9.08 7.88 -12.37
N ALA A 62 -8.30 7.26 -13.25
CA ALA A 62 -7.11 6.50 -12.88
C ALA A 62 -5.94 7.39 -12.44
N TYR A 63 -5.80 8.58 -13.03
CA TYR A 63 -4.71 9.52 -12.73
C TYR A 63 -4.77 10.09 -11.31
N SER A 64 -5.96 10.19 -10.73
CA SER A 64 -6.15 10.74 -9.39
C SER A 64 -5.87 9.72 -8.26
N ASP A 65 -5.87 8.43 -8.58
CA ASP A 65 -5.58 7.39 -7.62
C ASP A 65 -4.07 7.22 -7.43
N ALA A 66 -3.56 7.70 -6.29
CA ALA A 66 -2.14 7.64 -5.96
C ALA A 66 -1.60 6.20 -5.85
N LEU A 67 -2.46 5.19 -5.64
CA LEU A 67 -2.05 3.78 -5.61
C LEU A 67 -1.61 3.28 -7.00
N ASN A 68 -2.03 3.94 -8.08
CA ASN A 68 -1.57 3.65 -9.42
C ASN A 68 -0.10 4.02 -9.64
N GLN A 69 0.45 4.95 -8.85
CA GLN A 69 1.82 5.43 -8.97
C GLN A 69 2.20 5.81 -10.41
N MET A 70 1.26 6.47 -11.12
CA MET A 70 1.43 6.84 -12.52
C MET A 70 2.57 7.83 -12.76
N PHE A 71 2.90 8.63 -11.75
CA PHE A 71 3.93 9.67 -11.80
C PHE A 71 5.16 9.34 -10.97
N LEU A 72 5.26 8.13 -10.40
CA LEU A 72 6.44 7.67 -9.66
C LEU A 72 7.51 7.13 -10.63
N PRO A 73 8.67 7.82 -10.81
CA PRO A 73 9.62 7.45 -11.87
C PRO A 73 10.11 6.01 -11.82
N PRO A 74 10.49 5.42 -10.66
CA PRO A 74 10.88 4.02 -10.60
C PRO A 74 9.76 3.05 -11.01
N ALA A 75 8.50 3.35 -10.68
CA ALA A 75 7.36 2.52 -11.08
C ALA A 75 7.11 2.59 -12.59
N ILE A 76 7.29 3.76 -13.20
CA ILE A 76 7.24 3.94 -14.66
C ILE A 76 8.32 3.08 -15.33
N LEU A 77 9.56 3.17 -14.85
CA LEU A 77 10.67 2.39 -15.40
C LEU A 77 10.44 0.88 -15.28
N ALA A 78 9.97 0.39 -14.14
CA ALA A 78 9.66 -1.03 -13.95
C ALA A 78 8.60 -1.52 -14.93
N ARG A 79 7.56 -0.70 -15.19
CA ARG A 79 6.51 -1.03 -16.17
C ARG A 79 7.01 -1.06 -17.61
N LEU A 80 7.87 -0.13 -18.00
CA LEU A 80 8.34 -0.03 -19.39
C LEU A 80 9.42 -1.07 -19.73
N ILE A 81 10.34 -1.37 -18.79
CA ILE A 81 11.55 -2.15 -19.09
C ILE A 81 11.38 -3.63 -18.69
N GLY A 82 10.75 -3.92 -17.56
CA GLY A 82 10.86 -5.23 -16.90
C GLY A 82 9.96 -6.34 -17.43
N GLY A 83 9.12 -6.14 -18.44
CA GLY A 83 8.10 -7.13 -18.84
C GLY A 83 6.94 -7.22 -17.84
N GLU A 84 6.03 -8.19 -18.01
CA GLU A 84 4.85 -8.33 -17.14
C GLU A 84 5.26 -8.85 -15.75
N VAL A 85 5.86 -10.02 -15.68
CA VAL A 85 6.19 -10.69 -14.42
C VAL A 85 7.41 -10.06 -13.75
N LEU A 86 8.54 -10.01 -14.44
CA LEU A 86 9.78 -9.49 -13.86
C LEU A 86 9.66 -8.00 -13.50
N GLY A 87 9.01 -7.20 -14.35
CA GLY A 87 8.82 -5.77 -14.07
C GLY A 87 7.91 -5.54 -12.87
N PHE A 88 6.84 -6.31 -12.70
CA PHE A 88 6.01 -6.27 -11.50
C PHE A 88 6.81 -6.63 -10.25
N ASN A 89 7.57 -7.72 -10.31
CA ASN A 89 8.39 -8.17 -9.19
C ASN A 89 9.50 -7.16 -8.85
N LEU A 90 10.11 -6.52 -9.85
CA LEU A 90 11.07 -5.42 -9.63
C LEU A 90 10.39 -4.22 -8.95
N TRP A 91 9.19 -3.87 -9.37
CA TRP A 91 8.42 -2.80 -8.72
C TRP A 91 8.16 -3.09 -7.24
N VAL A 92 7.91 -4.36 -6.87
CA VAL A 92 7.72 -4.80 -5.49
C VAL A 92 9.04 -4.84 -4.72
N THR A 93 10.16 -5.22 -5.34
CA THR A 93 11.43 -5.51 -4.64
C THR A 93 12.39 -4.33 -4.56
N LEU A 94 12.42 -3.43 -5.54
CA LEU A 94 13.36 -2.30 -5.58
C LEU A 94 13.27 -1.33 -4.38
N PRO A 95 12.14 -1.16 -3.68
CA PRO A 95 12.10 -0.36 -2.45
C PRO A 95 13.13 -0.81 -1.39
N PHE A 96 13.41 -2.09 -1.25
CA PHE A 96 14.26 -2.60 -0.16
C PHE A 96 15.75 -2.26 -0.34
N PRO A 97 16.40 -2.47 -1.51
CA PRO A 97 17.74 -1.95 -1.73
C PRO A 97 17.80 -0.42 -1.69
N LEU A 98 16.75 0.29 -2.14
CA LEU A 98 16.67 1.74 -2.01
C LEU A 98 16.67 2.16 -0.53
N ALA A 99 15.88 1.50 0.32
CA ALA A 99 15.85 1.71 1.76
C ALA A 99 17.23 1.47 2.40
N ALA A 100 17.89 0.37 2.01
CA ALA A 100 19.23 0.03 2.51
C ALA A 100 20.27 1.08 2.15
N VAL A 101 20.29 1.57 0.91
CA VAL A 101 21.19 2.66 0.49
C VAL A 101 20.92 3.93 1.26
N GLY A 102 19.66 4.34 1.40
CA GLY A 102 19.29 5.54 2.16
C GLY A 102 19.69 5.46 3.63
N ALA A 103 19.46 4.32 4.27
CA ALA A 103 19.84 4.08 5.65
C ALA A 103 21.37 4.08 5.82
N TRP A 104 22.10 3.44 4.88
CA TRP A 104 23.57 3.48 4.90
C TRP A 104 24.10 4.91 4.75
N LEU A 105 23.57 5.70 3.82
CA LEU A 105 23.94 7.11 3.63
C LEU A 105 23.67 7.95 4.89
N PHE A 106 22.53 7.73 5.53
CA PHE A 106 22.18 8.43 6.76
C PHE A 106 23.12 8.07 7.92
N PHE A 107 23.33 6.77 8.16
CA PHE A 107 24.17 6.32 9.27
C PHE A 107 25.66 6.64 9.07
N SER A 108 26.17 6.56 7.83
CA SER A 108 27.57 6.87 7.50
C SER A 108 27.99 8.32 7.77
N ARG A 109 27.01 9.20 8.02
CA ARG A 109 27.26 10.57 8.47
C ARG A 109 27.87 10.63 9.89
N ARG A 110 27.66 9.60 10.72
CA ARG A 110 28.01 9.60 12.14
C ARG A 110 28.80 8.38 12.60
N PHE A 111 28.72 7.30 11.85
CA PHE A 111 29.21 5.98 12.25
C PHE A 111 30.17 5.39 11.19
N SER A 112 30.94 4.39 11.60
CA SER A 112 31.82 3.66 10.68
C SER A 112 31.06 3.01 9.54
N ALA A 113 31.74 2.70 8.46
CA ALA A 113 31.15 2.07 7.28
C ALA A 113 30.53 0.70 7.60
N ALA A 114 31.16 -0.07 8.48
CA ALA A 114 30.67 -1.38 8.92
C ALA A 114 29.42 -1.25 9.83
N ALA A 115 29.44 -0.34 10.80
CA ALA A 115 28.29 -0.06 11.66
C ALA A 115 27.08 0.41 10.81
N SER A 116 27.34 1.30 9.85
CA SER A 116 26.33 1.79 8.93
C SER A 116 25.73 0.69 8.06
N ALA A 117 26.53 -0.28 7.62
CA ALA A 117 26.05 -1.43 6.85
C ALA A 117 25.15 -2.34 7.69
N ILE A 118 25.53 -2.65 8.92
CA ILE A 118 24.69 -3.43 9.84
C ILE A 118 23.34 -2.74 10.09
N GLY A 119 23.35 -1.42 10.39
CA GLY A 119 22.11 -0.67 10.58
C GLY A 119 21.23 -0.60 9.33
N ALA A 120 21.83 -0.47 8.14
CA ALA A 120 21.13 -0.45 6.87
C ALA A 120 20.47 -1.82 6.56
N ILE A 121 21.17 -2.93 6.80
CA ILE A 121 20.62 -4.28 6.71
C ILE A 121 19.50 -4.45 7.73
N ALA A 122 19.73 -4.07 8.99
CA ALA A 122 18.74 -4.16 10.05
C ALA A 122 17.44 -3.43 9.68
N PHE A 123 17.53 -2.23 9.10
CA PHE A 123 16.36 -1.51 8.64
C PHE A 123 15.68 -2.23 7.47
N ALA A 124 16.41 -2.54 6.40
CA ALA A 124 15.83 -3.02 5.15
C ALA A 124 15.30 -4.47 5.21
N VAL A 125 15.79 -5.29 6.16
CA VAL A 125 15.49 -6.73 6.23
C VAL A 125 14.68 -7.14 7.46
N CYS A 126 14.44 -6.23 8.43
CA CYS A 126 13.59 -6.57 9.57
C CYS A 126 12.13 -6.81 9.16
N GLY A 127 11.44 -7.61 9.95
CA GLY A 127 10.07 -8.05 9.67
C GLY A 127 9.10 -6.91 9.30
N PRO A 128 9.03 -5.81 10.08
CA PRO A 128 8.12 -4.70 9.76
C PRO A 128 8.35 -4.10 8.36
N ILE A 129 9.61 -3.97 7.94
CA ILE A 129 9.94 -3.35 6.64
C ILE A 129 9.68 -4.34 5.50
N VAL A 130 10.14 -5.59 5.62
CA VAL A 130 9.89 -6.62 4.58
C VAL A 130 8.39 -6.89 4.41
N SER A 131 7.60 -6.81 5.48
CA SER A 131 6.15 -6.92 5.43
C SER A 131 5.46 -5.85 4.57
N THR A 132 6.10 -4.68 4.37
CA THR A 132 5.52 -3.64 3.51
C THR A 132 5.46 -4.04 2.03
N GLY A 133 6.17 -5.09 1.62
CA GLY A 133 6.19 -5.61 0.25
C GLY A 133 4.83 -6.02 -0.29
N ASN A 134 3.85 -6.31 0.57
CA ASN A 134 2.48 -6.61 0.14
C ASN A 134 1.70 -5.38 -0.36
N ALA A 135 2.23 -4.16 -0.18
CA ALA A 135 1.62 -2.89 -0.57
C ALA A 135 2.71 -1.95 -1.16
N PRO A 136 2.91 -1.94 -2.49
CA PRO A 136 3.97 -1.17 -3.13
C PRO A 136 3.97 0.33 -2.79
N ASN A 137 2.81 0.95 -2.60
CA ASN A 137 2.73 2.33 -2.14
C ASN A 137 3.37 2.54 -0.77
N LEU A 138 3.16 1.59 0.16
CA LEU A 138 3.76 1.64 1.49
C LEU A 138 5.27 1.37 1.41
N SER A 139 5.70 0.33 0.70
CA SER A 139 7.13 -0.03 0.60
C SER A 139 7.95 1.08 -0.07
N TRP A 140 7.46 1.71 -1.14
CA TRP A 140 8.13 2.86 -1.77
C TRP A 140 8.21 4.07 -0.85
N SER A 141 7.15 4.37 -0.11
CA SER A 141 7.14 5.49 0.84
C SER A 141 8.12 5.26 2.00
N VAL A 142 8.12 4.04 2.56
CA VAL A 142 9.04 3.64 3.65
C VAL A 142 10.49 3.64 3.18
N ALA A 143 10.76 3.22 1.95
CA ALA A 143 12.12 3.19 1.40
C ALA A 143 12.77 4.57 1.33
N VAL A 144 11.97 5.62 1.15
CA VAL A 144 12.46 7.01 1.05
C VAL A 144 12.66 7.68 2.41
N LEU A 145 12.06 7.16 3.49
CA LEU A 145 12.21 7.72 4.84
C LEU A 145 13.69 7.95 5.24
N PRO A 146 14.62 6.98 5.10
CA PRO A 146 16.02 7.21 5.46
C PRO A 146 16.73 8.22 4.52
N TRP A 147 16.29 8.37 3.27
CA TRP A 147 16.78 9.40 2.36
C TRP A 147 16.37 10.80 2.81
N ALA A 148 15.13 10.97 3.27
CA ALA A 148 14.66 12.23 3.83
C ALA A 148 15.43 12.60 5.11
N LEU A 149 15.73 11.64 5.97
CA LEU A 149 16.58 11.84 7.16
C LEU A 149 18.01 12.21 6.77
N TRP A 150 18.60 11.55 5.78
CA TRP A 150 19.91 11.88 5.24
C TRP A 150 19.94 13.30 4.64
N GLY A 151 18.94 13.64 3.83
CA GLY A 151 18.77 14.99 3.27
C GLY A 151 18.67 16.05 4.37
N THR A 152 17.89 15.77 5.41
CA THR A 152 17.72 16.68 6.56
C THR A 152 19.03 16.87 7.33
N ASP A 153 19.76 15.79 7.64
CA ASP A 153 21.06 15.89 8.33
C ASP A 153 22.06 16.74 7.53
N ARG A 154 22.02 16.65 6.18
CA ARG A 154 22.82 17.52 5.30
C ARG A 154 22.37 18.98 5.31
N VAL A 155 21.06 19.25 5.30
CA VAL A 155 20.51 20.61 5.38
C VAL A 155 20.87 21.28 6.71
N VAL A 156 20.74 20.54 7.79
CA VAL A 156 21.06 21.02 9.14
C VAL A 156 22.55 21.31 9.30
N SER A 157 23.43 20.46 8.75
CA SER A 157 24.87 20.67 8.76
C SER A 157 25.28 21.88 7.88
N ALA A 158 24.70 22.00 6.69
CA ALA A 158 24.94 23.10 5.74
C ALA A 158 23.73 23.28 4.82
N PRO A 159 22.94 24.35 4.97
CA PRO A 159 21.76 24.62 4.14
C PRO A 159 22.13 25.14 2.75
N THR A 160 22.93 24.35 2.01
CA THR A 160 23.30 24.65 0.63
C THR A 160 22.15 24.28 -0.32
N THR A 161 22.11 24.95 -1.49
CA THR A 161 21.10 24.66 -2.52
C THR A 161 21.07 23.18 -2.92
N ARG A 162 22.24 22.52 -2.99
CA ARG A 162 22.35 21.10 -3.27
C ARG A 162 21.69 20.24 -2.17
N ASN A 163 21.90 20.59 -0.90
CA ASN A 163 21.34 19.82 0.22
C ASN A 163 19.82 20.01 0.31
N LEU A 164 19.33 21.24 0.07
CA LEU A 164 17.90 21.54 -0.04
C LEU A 164 17.27 20.74 -1.21
N ALA A 165 17.93 20.69 -2.36
CA ALA A 165 17.48 19.92 -3.52
C ALA A 165 17.38 18.41 -3.24
N ILE A 166 18.35 17.84 -2.54
CA ILE A 166 18.33 16.42 -2.15
C ILE A 166 17.13 16.11 -1.24
N LEU A 167 16.89 16.95 -0.24
CA LEU A 167 15.74 16.77 0.66
C LEU A 167 14.41 16.95 -0.10
N ALA A 168 14.30 17.98 -0.93
CA ALA A 168 13.10 18.21 -1.74
C ALA A 168 12.83 17.05 -2.70
N ALA A 169 13.84 16.52 -3.38
CA ALA A 169 13.70 15.34 -4.24
C ALA A 169 13.27 14.09 -3.47
N SER A 170 13.82 13.88 -2.26
CA SER A 170 13.41 12.77 -1.39
C SER A 170 11.94 12.89 -1.00
N ILE A 171 11.50 14.06 -0.53
CA ILE A 171 10.10 14.28 -0.16
C ILE A 171 9.16 14.18 -1.38
N ALA A 172 9.59 14.66 -2.56
CA ALA A 172 8.82 14.52 -3.79
C ALA A 172 8.62 13.04 -4.16
N LEU A 173 9.69 12.25 -4.14
CA LEU A 173 9.64 10.81 -4.43
C LEU A 173 8.73 10.08 -3.44
N GLN A 174 8.81 10.40 -2.14
CA GLN A 174 7.95 9.82 -1.12
C GLN A 174 6.48 10.21 -1.31
N SER A 175 6.21 11.45 -1.67
CA SER A 175 4.85 11.94 -1.94
C SER A 175 4.23 11.23 -3.15
N LEU A 176 5.01 11.00 -4.21
CA LEU A 176 4.57 10.25 -5.40
C LEU A 176 4.36 8.75 -5.14
N ALA A 177 4.89 8.20 -4.06
CA ALA A 177 4.64 6.82 -3.65
C ALA A 177 3.17 6.55 -3.27
N GLY A 178 2.41 7.58 -2.89
CA GLY A 178 0.96 7.47 -2.65
C GLY A 178 0.58 6.91 -1.28
N GLU A 179 1.44 7.12 -0.25
CA GLU A 179 1.16 6.68 1.11
C GLU A 179 1.23 7.86 2.11
N PRO A 180 0.09 8.42 2.50
CA PRO A 180 0.05 9.67 3.26
C PRO A 180 0.50 9.53 4.72
N VAL A 181 0.30 8.37 5.37
CA VAL A 181 0.67 8.17 6.78
C VAL A 181 2.18 8.22 6.96
N THR A 182 2.92 7.51 6.12
CA THR A 182 4.38 7.47 6.16
C THR A 182 4.97 8.83 5.76
N LEU A 183 4.39 9.51 4.75
CA LEU A 183 4.79 10.87 4.38
C LEU A 183 4.65 11.84 5.56
N PHE A 184 3.47 11.89 6.19
CA PHE A 184 3.22 12.73 7.35
C PHE A 184 4.20 12.42 8.49
N THR A 185 4.39 11.13 8.79
CA THR A 185 5.30 10.67 9.82
C THR A 185 6.74 11.10 9.52
N THR A 186 7.17 11.00 8.25
CA THR A 186 8.49 11.45 7.82
C THR A 186 8.65 12.97 7.99
N LEU A 187 7.65 13.76 7.57
CA LEU A 187 7.68 15.22 7.72
C LEU A 187 7.79 15.62 9.20
N ALA A 188 7.01 15.00 10.08
CA ALA A 188 7.12 15.23 11.51
C ALA A 188 8.51 14.85 12.06
N LEU A 189 9.02 13.67 11.67
CA LEU A 189 10.30 13.15 12.12
C LEU A 189 11.48 14.04 11.68
N VAL A 190 11.49 14.50 10.41
CA VAL A 190 12.58 15.36 9.90
C VAL A 190 12.56 16.76 10.52
N LEU A 191 11.39 17.30 10.82
CA LEU A 191 11.28 18.61 11.49
C LEU A 191 11.75 18.52 12.95
N VAL A 192 11.33 17.47 13.69
CA VAL A 192 11.81 17.24 15.07
C VAL A 192 13.31 16.95 15.09
N TYR A 193 13.81 16.18 14.11
CA TYR A 193 15.25 15.93 13.95
C TYR A 193 16.02 17.24 13.71
N ALA A 194 15.54 18.09 12.82
CA ALA A 194 16.16 19.40 12.55
C ALA A 194 16.17 20.31 13.79
N ALA A 195 15.12 20.25 14.61
CA ALA A 195 15.00 21.05 15.83
C ALA A 195 15.92 20.55 16.96
N THR A 196 16.19 19.23 17.04
CA THR A 196 16.81 18.63 18.23
C THR A 196 18.24 18.13 18.02
N ILE A 197 18.60 17.69 16.81
CA ILE A 197 19.86 16.96 16.54
C ILE A 197 20.87 17.80 15.77
N GLY A 198 20.46 18.87 15.11
CA GLY A 198 21.35 19.69 14.31
C GLY A 198 22.54 20.25 15.10
N ASP A 199 23.68 20.45 14.41
CA ASP A 199 24.91 20.97 15.02
C ASP A 199 24.70 22.33 15.72
N ARG A 200 23.78 23.13 15.19
CA ARG A 200 23.39 24.42 15.77
C ARG A 200 22.48 24.29 16.98
N ALA A 201 21.67 23.23 17.05
CA ALA A 201 20.91 22.91 18.26
C ALA A 201 21.83 22.43 19.40
N ARG A 202 23.03 21.89 19.07
CA ARG A 202 24.04 21.47 20.06
C ARG A 202 24.68 22.67 20.77
N SER A 203 24.80 23.82 20.14
CA SER A 203 25.35 25.05 20.71
C SER A 203 24.35 25.84 21.56
N ASN A 204 23.14 25.33 21.81
CA ASN A 204 22.01 26.05 22.42
C ASN A 204 21.63 27.35 21.66
N ASP A 205 21.97 27.46 20.37
CA ASP A 205 21.60 28.56 19.50
C ASP A 205 20.17 28.35 18.97
N LEU A 206 19.20 29.01 19.63
CA LEU A 206 17.79 28.97 19.24
C LEU A 206 17.59 29.51 17.81
N ALA A 207 18.32 30.55 17.39
CA ALA A 207 18.24 31.13 16.08
C ALA A 207 18.73 30.11 15.01
N GLY A 208 19.80 29.39 15.33
CA GLY A 208 20.35 28.33 14.47
C GLY A 208 19.40 27.15 14.35
N ALA A 209 18.77 26.72 15.44
CA ALA A 209 17.75 25.67 15.41
C ALA A 209 16.53 26.07 14.57
N THR A 210 16.00 27.28 14.78
CA THR A 210 14.88 27.84 14.01
C THR A 210 15.21 27.88 12.52
N ARG A 211 16.41 28.35 12.13
CA ARG A 211 16.87 28.37 10.75
C ARG A 211 16.91 26.96 10.13
N SER A 212 17.36 25.97 10.89
CA SER A 212 17.39 24.56 10.46
C SER A 212 15.99 24.02 10.21
N VAL A 213 15.03 24.30 11.09
CA VAL A 213 13.61 23.91 10.91
C VAL A 213 13.01 24.60 9.70
N ILE A 214 13.20 25.91 9.54
CA ILE A 214 12.69 26.67 8.38
C ILE A 214 13.27 26.13 7.07
N SER A 215 14.59 25.88 7.01
CA SER A 215 15.24 25.36 5.80
C SER A 215 14.74 23.93 5.46
N THR A 216 14.55 23.08 6.46
CA THR A 216 13.98 21.74 6.30
C THR A 216 12.53 21.82 5.85
N GLY A 217 11.73 22.70 6.45
CA GLY A 217 10.34 22.95 6.06
C GLY A 217 10.19 23.45 4.63
N ALA A 218 11.02 24.42 4.24
CA ALA A 218 11.02 24.99 2.88
C ALA A 218 11.40 23.94 1.83
N ALA A 219 12.44 23.13 2.08
CA ALA A 219 12.80 22.02 1.19
C ALA A 219 11.71 20.96 1.10
N SER A 220 11.05 20.65 2.23
CA SER A 220 9.92 19.71 2.24
C SER A 220 8.71 20.24 1.47
N ALA A 221 8.38 21.53 1.64
CA ALA A 221 7.31 22.18 0.89
C ALA A 221 7.59 22.20 -0.63
N LEU A 222 8.84 22.44 -1.03
CA LEU A 222 9.27 22.34 -2.42
C LEU A 222 9.10 20.91 -2.95
N GLY A 223 9.44 19.88 -2.16
CA GLY A 223 9.23 18.47 -2.52
C GLY A 223 7.75 18.15 -2.73
N ILE A 224 6.87 18.61 -1.84
CA ILE A 224 5.41 18.48 -1.97
C ILE A 224 4.91 19.18 -3.23
N ALA A 225 5.40 20.39 -3.52
CA ALA A 225 5.05 21.13 -4.73
C ALA A 225 5.46 20.38 -6.01
N ILE A 226 6.65 19.75 -6.03
CA ILE A 226 7.10 18.90 -7.15
C ILE A 226 6.18 17.71 -7.36
N ALA A 227 5.61 17.15 -6.31
CA ALA A 227 4.69 16.01 -6.38
C ALA A 227 3.21 16.43 -6.63
N ALA A 228 2.92 17.72 -6.82
CA ALA A 228 1.54 18.21 -6.95
C ALA A 228 0.79 17.61 -8.15
N ILE A 229 1.49 17.14 -9.18
CA ILE A 229 0.89 16.41 -10.32
C ILE A 229 0.09 15.19 -9.88
N GLN A 230 0.47 14.52 -8.78
CA GLN A 230 -0.28 13.45 -8.16
C GLN A 230 -1.13 13.94 -6.99
N LEU A 231 -0.56 14.76 -6.10
CA LEU A 231 -1.21 15.12 -4.85
C LEU A 231 -2.46 15.99 -5.06
N TRP A 232 -2.40 16.96 -5.98
CA TRP A 232 -3.54 17.85 -6.23
C TRP A 232 -4.76 17.10 -6.77
N PRO A 233 -4.63 16.25 -7.82
CA PRO A 233 -5.74 15.41 -8.26
C PRO A 233 -6.27 14.48 -7.19
N THR A 234 -5.39 13.87 -6.39
CA THR A 234 -5.79 12.96 -5.32
C THR A 234 -6.60 13.68 -4.24
N ILE A 235 -6.17 14.87 -3.81
CA ILE A 235 -6.90 15.70 -2.83
C ILE A 235 -8.25 16.13 -3.41
N HIS A 236 -8.28 16.59 -4.65
CA HIS A 236 -9.51 16.99 -5.32
C HIS A 236 -10.50 15.81 -5.43
N ALA A 237 -10.06 14.66 -5.91
CA ALA A 237 -10.90 13.48 -6.01
C ALA A 237 -11.40 12.99 -4.63
N SER A 238 -10.55 13.06 -3.59
CA SER A 238 -10.93 12.66 -2.23
C SER A 238 -12.00 13.57 -1.61
N SER A 239 -12.10 14.83 -2.06
CA SER A 239 -13.17 15.75 -1.61
C SER A 239 -14.52 15.43 -2.24
N LEU A 240 -14.54 14.75 -3.39
CA LEU A 240 -15.74 14.34 -4.12
C LEU A 240 -16.15 12.89 -3.80
N ALA A 241 -15.25 12.10 -3.26
CA ALA A 241 -15.50 10.73 -2.91
C ALA A 241 -16.17 10.62 -1.53
N GLU A 242 -17.15 9.75 -1.40
CA GLU A 242 -17.53 9.28 -0.09
C GLU A 242 -16.44 8.30 0.38
N ARG A 243 -15.59 8.75 1.31
CA ARG A 243 -14.80 7.80 2.08
C ARG A 243 -15.80 6.91 2.79
N ALA A 244 -15.90 5.64 2.36
CA ALA A 244 -16.78 4.68 2.98
C ALA A 244 -16.70 4.83 4.51
N GLY A 245 -17.74 5.35 5.13
CA GLY A 245 -17.81 5.67 6.56
C GLY A 245 -17.74 4.44 7.47
N SER A 246 -17.68 3.25 6.86
CA SER A 246 -17.58 1.95 7.53
C SER A 246 -16.16 1.47 7.79
N ILE A 247 -15.13 2.03 7.17
CA ILE A 247 -13.76 1.62 7.49
C ILE A 247 -13.27 2.50 8.64
N THR A 248 -13.32 1.94 9.85
CA THR A 248 -12.80 2.60 11.05
C THR A 248 -11.34 2.98 10.84
N THR A 249 -10.97 4.21 11.19
CA THR A 249 -9.59 4.70 11.17
C THR A 249 -8.67 3.83 12.02
N ASP A 250 -9.23 3.08 12.96
CA ASP A 250 -8.56 2.22 13.94
C ASP A 250 -8.33 0.78 13.43
N GLY A 251 -8.75 0.46 12.22
CA GLY A 251 -8.45 -0.82 11.57
C GLY A 251 -6.95 -1.09 11.54
N TRP A 252 -6.55 -2.35 11.75
CA TRP A 252 -5.15 -2.77 11.89
C TRP A 252 -4.37 -2.06 13.01
N SER A 253 -5.02 -1.80 14.13
CA SER A 253 -4.33 -1.45 15.38
C SER A 253 -3.51 -2.64 15.86
N LEU A 254 -2.26 -2.40 16.26
CA LEU A 254 -1.38 -3.44 16.80
C LEU A 254 -1.76 -3.71 18.26
N ARG A 255 -2.12 -4.95 18.61
CA ARG A 255 -2.29 -5.29 20.02
C ARG A 255 -0.98 -5.22 20.80
N PRO A 256 -0.96 -4.69 22.03
CA PRO A 256 0.26 -4.68 22.84
C PRO A 256 0.88 -6.07 23.04
N THR A 257 0.06 -7.10 23.15
CA THR A 257 0.49 -8.51 23.23
C THR A 257 1.25 -8.99 22.00
N ALA A 258 0.96 -8.44 20.81
CA ALA A 258 1.67 -8.78 19.59
C ALA A 258 3.14 -8.36 19.62
N LEU A 259 3.57 -7.43 20.51
CA LEU A 259 4.98 -7.07 20.65
C LEU A 259 5.88 -8.26 20.97
N ILE A 260 5.34 -9.36 21.49
CA ILE A 260 6.12 -10.57 21.71
C ILE A 260 6.65 -11.16 20.40
N GLU A 261 5.95 -10.93 19.27
CA GLU A 261 6.40 -11.35 17.94
C GLU A 261 7.63 -10.58 17.44
N THR A 262 8.04 -9.52 18.14
CA THR A 262 9.33 -8.86 17.85
C THR A 262 10.53 -9.77 18.14
N VAL A 263 10.38 -10.75 19.01
CA VAL A 263 11.40 -11.74 19.42
C VAL A 263 10.98 -13.18 19.11
N TRP A 264 9.69 -13.45 19.01
CA TRP A 264 9.16 -14.79 18.75
C TRP A 264 8.17 -14.71 17.57
N PRO A 265 8.62 -14.91 16.34
CA PRO A 265 7.73 -14.85 15.16
C PRO A 265 6.74 -16.00 15.20
N HIS A 266 5.56 -15.76 14.62
CA HIS A 266 4.48 -16.74 14.51
C HIS A 266 4.00 -17.35 15.85
N LEU A 267 4.24 -16.68 17.00
CA LEU A 267 3.74 -17.15 18.27
C LEU A 267 2.24 -17.37 18.23
N PHE A 268 1.53 -16.53 17.51
CA PHE A 268 0.10 -16.58 17.27
C PHE A 268 -0.26 -17.25 15.94
N GLY A 269 0.70 -17.93 15.31
CA GLY A 269 0.53 -18.69 14.09
C GLY A 269 1.03 -18.03 12.81
N ASN A 270 1.22 -18.84 11.80
CA ASN A 270 1.67 -18.39 10.49
C ASN A 270 0.49 -18.18 9.54
N PHE A 271 0.26 -16.95 9.12
CA PHE A 271 -0.82 -16.59 8.20
C PHE A 271 -0.78 -17.41 6.89
N PHE A 272 0.41 -17.70 6.39
CA PHE A 272 0.58 -18.40 5.10
C PHE A 272 0.29 -19.90 5.15
N GLU A 273 0.32 -20.50 6.32
CA GLU A 273 0.04 -21.92 6.53
C GLU A 273 -1.45 -22.20 6.76
N THR A 274 -2.27 -21.16 6.95
CA THR A 274 -3.70 -21.32 7.21
C THR A 274 -4.46 -21.65 5.94
N ARG A 275 -5.29 -22.71 5.98
CA ARG A 275 -6.14 -23.11 4.86
C ARG A 275 -7.30 -22.11 4.64
N SER A 276 -7.84 -21.58 5.71
CA SER A 276 -8.94 -20.60 5.70
C SER A 276 -8.79 -19.58 6.83
N LEU A 277 -9.26 -18.34 6.63
CA LEU A 277 -9.37 -17.36 7.72
C LEU A 277 -10.35 -17.80 8.81
N ALA A 278 -11.35 -18.62 8.46
CA ALA A 278 -12.26 -19.22 9.42
C ALA A 278 -11.56 -20.22 10.36
N ASP A 279 -10.43 -20.79 9.93
CA ASP A 279 -9.64 -21.72 10.73
C ASP A 279 -8.69 -21.02 11.71
N VAL A 280 -8.72 -19.67 11.75
CA VAL A 280 -7.86 -18.84 12.60
C VAL A 280 -8.72 -17.90 13.47
N PRO A 281 -9.56 -18.44 14.36
CA PRO A 281 -10.51 -17.63 15.13
C PRO A 281 -9.84 -16.62 16.08
N TRP A 282 -8.55 -16.79 16.36
CA TRP A 282 -7.73 -15.89 17.19
C TRP A 282 -7.10 -14.74 16.42
N MET A 283 -7.08 -14.77 15.08
CA MET A 283 -6.52 -13.68 14.28
C MET A 283 -7.22 -12.34 14.56
N PRO A 284 -8.55 -12.27 14.72
CA PRO A 284 -9.24 -11.06 15.18
C PRO A 284 -8.83 -10.58 16.58
N LEU A 285 -8.25 -11.46 17.39
CA LEU A 285 -7.77 -11.12 18.74
C LEU A 285 -6.41 -10.41 18.71
N LEU A 286 -5.64 -10.56 17.64
CA LEU A 286 -4.33 -9.92 17.46
C LEU A 286 -4.43 -8.60 16.69
N TYR A 287 -5.31 -8.58 15.72
CA TYR A 287 -5.54 -7.45 14.84
C TYR A 287 -7.03 -7.19 14.79
N THR A 288 -7.44 -5.94 14.83
CA THR A 288 -8.85 -5.57 14.74
C THR A 288 -9.49 -6.10 13.44
N GLY A 289 -10.04 -7.32 13.51
CA GLY A 289 -10.99 -7.88 12.57
C GLY A 289 -10.51 -8.32 11.18
N ARG A 290 -9.18 -8.23 10.88
CA ARG A 290 -8.64 -8.57 9.54
C ARG A 290 -7.26 -9.25 9.65
N GLU A 291 -6.81 -9.88 8.57
CA GLU A 291 -5.44 -10.36 8.45
C GLU A 291 -4.42 -9.23 8.72
N PRO A 292 -3.19 -9.56 9.22
CA PRO A 292 -2.17 -8.56 9.53
C PRO A 292 -1.83 -7.68 8.33
N LEU A 293 -1.69 -6.37 8.53
CA LEU A 293 -1.09 -5.48 7.52
C LEU A 293 0.42 -5.74 7.43
N LEU A 294 1.09 -5.85 8.57
CA LEU A 294 2.48 -6.29 8.66
C LEU A 294 2.47 -7.76 9.08
N PHE A 295 2.80 -8.66 8.17
CA PHE A 295 2.83 -10.11 8.41
C PHE A 295 3.88 -10.54 9.42
N SER A 296 4.88 -9.70 9.65
CA SER A 296 5.92 -9.91 10.64
C SER A 296 6.35 -8.57 11.24
N ILE A 297 6.46 -8.52 12.55
CA ILE A 297 7.09 -7.41 13.29
C ILE A 297 8.41 -7.83 13.94
N TYR A 298 9.02 -8.90 13.44
CA TYR A 298 10.20 -9.53 13.99
C TYR A 298 11.45 -8.67 13.82
N PHE A 299 12.20 -8.54 14.90
CA PHE A 299 13.54 -7.96 14.94
C PHE A 299 14.60 -8.98 15.35
N GLY A 300 14.23 -9.94 16.17
CA GLY A 300 15.12 -10.94 16.73
C GLY A 300 15.92 -10.44 17.93
N VAL A 301 16.26 -11.39 18.79
CA VAL A 301 17.02 -11.13 20.02
C VAL A 301 18.41 -10.52 19.74
N PRO A 302 19.18 -11.01 18.74
CA PRO A 302 20.51 -10.47 18.44
C PRO A 302 20.47 -8.99 18.05
N LEU A 303 19.51 -8.61 17.20
CA LEU A 303 19.37 -7.22 16.77
C LEU A 303 18.88 -6.31 17.89
N LEU A 304 17.86 -6.72 18.66
CA LEU A 304 17.34 -5.94 19.77
C LEU A 304 18.38 -5.75 20.89
N ALA A 305 19.17 -6.79 21.18
CA ALA A 305 20.28 -6.69 22.15
C ALA A 305 21.34 -5.70 21.67
N LEU A 306 21.70 -5.74 20.39
CA LEU A 306 22.62 -4.79 19.78
C LEU A 306 22.08 -3.35 19.82
N ALA A 307 20.80 -3.16 19.51
CA ALA A 307 20.14 -1.86 19.57
C ALA A 307 20.06 -1.31 21.00
N ALA A 308 19.71 -2.14 21.96
CA ALA A 308 19.67 -1.77 23.37
C ALA A 308 21.06 -1.39 23.90
N PHE A 309 22.12 -2.15 23.56
CA PHE A 309 23.48 -1.81 23.85
C PHE A 309 23.90 -0.44 23.32
N GLY A 310 23.54 -0.12 22.07
CA GLY A 310 23.85 1.17 21.45
C GLY A 310 23.10 2.33 22.08
N LEU A 311 21.81 2.16 22.36
CA LEU A 311 20.98 3.20 22.97
C LEU A 311 21.30 3.42 24.45
N ALA A 312 21.76 2.40 25.18
CA ALA A 312 22.22 2.51 26.55
C ALA A 312 23.67 3.02 26.68
N GLY A 313 24.49 2.94 25.62
CA GLY A 313 25.93 3.25 25.63
C GLY A 313 26.28 4.72 25.82
N ASN A 314 27.57 5.08 25.72
CA ASN A 314 28.11 6.42 25.99
C ASN A 314 28.16 7.37 24.75
N GLY A 315 27.41 7.12 23.71
CA GLY A 315 27.36 7.98 22.53
C GLY A 315 26.64 9.33 22.77
N ASP A 316 26.39 10.07 21.68
CA ASP A 316 25.65 11.34 21.75
C ASP A 316 24.28 11.13 22.41
N ARG A 317 24.13 11.75 23.62
CA ARG A 317 22.91 11.59 24.44
C ARG A 317 21.66 12.10 23.72
N ARG A 318 21.76 13.24 23.01
CA ARG A 318 20.60 13.82 22.30
C ARG A 318 20.13 12.89 21.19
N TRP A 319 21.06 12.36 20.40
CA TRP A 319 20.76 11.41 19.32
C TRP A 319 20.12 10.13 19.85
N ARG A 320 20.63 9.57 20.94
CA ARG A 320 20.05 8.38 21.57
C ARG A 320 18.64 8.63 22.10
N LEU A 321 18.45 9.76 22.84
CA LEU A 321 17.13 10.12 23.36
C LEU A 321 16.12 10.38 22.24
N PHE A 322 16.55 10.98 21.13
CA PHE A 322 15.70 11.16 19.96
C PHE A 322 15.19 9.82 19.43
N TRP A 323 16.06 8.83 19.23
CA TRP A 323 15.66 7.54 18.70
C TRP A 323 14.85 6.70 19.70
N VAL A 324 15.15 6.78 20.99
CA VAL A 324 14.32 6.15 22.01
C VAL A 324 12.91 6.75 22.00
N ALA A 325 12.81 8.08 21.98
CA ALA A 325 11.51 8.75 21.94
C ALA A 325 10.75 8.45 20.64
N ALA A 326 11.42 8.52 19.49
CA ALA A 326 10.81 8.21 18.19
C ALA A 326 10.32 6.76 18.15
N GLY A 327 11.12 5.80 18.61
CA GLY A 327 10.73 4.39 18.67
C GLY A 327 9.53 4.15 19.57
N MET A 328 9.52 4.77 20.76
CA MET A 328 8.40 4.67 21.70
C MET A 328 7.11 5.31 21.15
N ILE A 329 7.23 6.48 20.52
CA ILE A 329 6.09 7.12 19.84
C ILE A 329 5.56 6.19 18.74
N GLY A 330 6.44 5.59 17.94
CA GLY A 330 6.05 4.62 16.90
C GLY A 330 5.28 3.42 17.46
N ILE A 331 5.74 2.85 18.57
CA ILE A 331 5.04 1.75 19.26
C ILE A 331 3.67 2.20 19.75
N VAL A 332 3.63 3.29 20.53
CA VAL A 332 2.41 3.75 21.20
C VAL A 332 1.34 4.15 20.19
N THR A 333 1.73 4.86 19.11
CA THR A 333 0.78 5.23 18.05
C THR A 333 0.32 4.00 17.25
N SER A 334 1.15 2.97 17.08
CA SER A 334 0.77 1.73 16.40
C SER A 334 -0.28 0.91 17.16
N PHE A 335 -0.38 1.07 18.47
CA PHE A 335 -1.42 0.41 19.26
C PHE A 335 -2.83 0.89 18.92
N GLY A 336 -2.99 2.04 18.28
CA GLY A 336 -4.28 2.50 17.78
C GLY A 336 -5.38 2.45 18.83
N ALA A 337 -6.45 1.71 18.54
CA ALA A 337 -7.61 1.57 19.43
C ALA A 337 -7.32 0.92 20.80
N TYR A 338 -6.18 0.27 20.96
CA TYR A 338 -5.84 -0.39 22.23
C TYR A 338 -5.25 0.54 23.28
N THR A 339 -5.06 1.82 22.98
CA THR A 339 -4.63 2.85 23.93
C THR A 339 -5.46 4.11 23.76
N PRO A 340 -5.64 4.94 24.80
CA PRO A 340 -6.39 6.19 24.68
C PRO A 340 -5.66 7.27 23.85
N ILE A 341 -4.37 7.06 23.55
CA ILE A 341 -3.52 8.08 22.91
C ILE A 341 -3.90 8.27 21.45
N TYR A 342 -4.05 7.20 20.67
CA TYR A 342 -4.38 7.31 19.25
C TYR A 342 -5.80 7.85 19.03
N PRO A 343 -6.84 7.38 19.72
CA PRO A 343 -8.16 8.01 19.68
C PRO A 343 -8.12 9.51 20.01
N PHE A 344 -7.38 9.91 21.06
CA PHE A 344 -7.19 11.33 21.39
C PHE A 344 -6.54 12.11 20.23
N LEU A 345 -5.46 11.58 19.64
CA LEU A 345 -4.79 12.20 18.48
C LEU A 345 -5.74 12.30 17.28
N ARG A 346 -6.50 11.25 16.99
CA ARG A 346 -7.49 11.21 15.91
C ARG A 346 -8.55 12.29 16.05
N ASP A 347 -9.05 12.50 17.27
CA ASP A 347 -10.17 13.38 17.53
C ASP A 347 -9.74 14.85 17.66
N HIS A 348 -8.48 15.13 18.05
CA HIS A 348 -8.00 16.48 18.34
C HIS A 348 -6.90 16.99 17.39
N VAL A 349 -6.21 16.10 16.65
CA VAL A 349 -5.13 16.49 15.73
C VAL A 349 -5.56 16.17 14.30
N PRO A 350 -6.00 17.15 13.48
CA PRO A 350 -6.68 16.95 12.22
C PRO A 350 -6.06 15.90 11.26
N PRO A 351 -4.72 15.83 11.07
CA PRO A 351 -4.14 14.83 10.18
C PRO A 351 -4.43 13.38 10.60
N PHE A 352 -4.49 13.10 11.91
CA PHE A 352 -4.74 11.73 12.39
C PHE A 352 -6.15 11.23 12.10
N GLY A 353 -7.14 12.10 12.06
CA GLY A 353 -8.52 11.76 11.68
C GLY A 353 -8.69 11.36 10.21
N LEU A 354 -7.72 11.71 9.36
CA LEU A 354 -7.71 11.37 7.94
C LEU A 354 -6.96 10.06 7.65
N PHE A 355 -6.12 9.60 8.58
CA PHE A 355 -5.22 8.47 8.38
C PHE A 355 -5.84 7.17 8.90
N ARG A 356 -5.50 6.08 8.22
CA ARG A 356 -5.96 4.73 8.55
C ARG A 356 -4.76 3.86 8.89
N PHE A 357 -5.03 2.81 9.68
CA PHE A 357 -4.08 1.72 9.93
C PHE A 357 -2.89 2.13 10.80
N PRO A 358 -3.12 2.30 12.12
CA PRO A 358 -2.12 2.75 13.09
C PRO A 358 -0.84 1.93 13.09
N VAL A 359 -0.88 0.64 12.76
CA VAL A 359 0.30 -0.22 12.69
C VAL A 359 1.40 0.31 11.76
N LYS A 360 1.07 1.18 10.79
CA LYS A 360 2.04 1.82 9.90
C LYS A 360 3.07 2.67 10.63
N TYR A 361 2.71 3.24 11.79
CA TYR A 361 3.67 4.01 12.62
C TYR A 361 4.80 3.16 13.18
N PHE A 362 4.65 1.83 13.21
CA PHE A 362 5.68 0.90 13.67
C PHE A 362 6.97 0.93 12.82
N VAL A 363 6.91 1.47 11.60
CA VAL A 363 8.08 1.73 10.74
C VAL A 363 9.09 2.68 11.41
N VAL A 364 8.61 3.65 12.21
CA VAL A 364 9.50 4.54 12.99
C VAL A 364 10.25 3.75 14.05
N THR A 365 9.58 2.79 14.68
CA THR A 365 10.23 1.86 15.63
C THR A 365 11.31 1.03 14.94
N ALA A 366 11.05 0.55 13.72
CA ALA A 366 12.06 -0.18 12.93
C ALA A 366 13.29 0.69 12.64
N MET A 367 13.09 1.95 12.28
CA MET A 367 14.21 2.89 12.08
C MET A 367 14.98 3.20 13.37
N ALA A 368 14.27 3.30 14.50
CA ALA A 368 14.89 3.51 15.81
C ALA A 368 15.72 2.29 16.26
N VAL A 369 15.24 1.07 16.03
CA VAL A 369 15.97 -0.17 16.30
C VAL A 369 17.23 -0.24 15.43
N ALA A 370 17.13 0.07 14.13
CA ALA A 370 18.28 0.10 13.22
C ALA A 370 19.32 1.15 13.65
N ALA A 371 18.87 2.34 14.06
CA ALA A 371 19.74 3.38 14.58
C ALA A 371 20.45 2.93 15.87
N GLY A 372 19.73 2.30 16.77
CA GLY A 372 20.29 1.70 18.00
C GLY A 372 21.32 0.62 17.68
N ALA A 373 21.03 -0.27 16.74
CA ALA A 373 21.95 -1.33 16.30
C ALA A 373 23.24 -0.77 15.67
N THR A 374 23.12 0.29 14.86
CA THR A 374 24.27 1.01 14.29
C THR A 374 25.18 1.54 15.40
N ALA A 375 24.58 2.24 16.39
CA ALA A 375 25.33 2.76 17.54
C ALA A 375 25.93 1.64 18.40
N GLY A 376 25.22 0.52 18.53
CA GLY A 376 25.68 -0.67 19.25
C GLY A 376 26.90 -1.30 18.59
N TRP A 377 26.86 -1.46 17.28
CA TRP A 377 28.01 -1.98 16.52
C TRP A 377 29.25 -1.08 16.65
N GLU A 378 29.07 0.22 16.47
CA GLU A 378 30.14 1.22 16.69
C GLU A 378 30.69 1.16 18.13
N GLY A 379 29.81 1.00 19.12
CA GLY A 379 30.20 0.82 20.52
C GLY A 379 31.09 -0.42 20.73
N LEU A 380 30.77 -1.55 20.07
CA LEU A 380 31.62 -2.76 20.09
C LEU A 380 32.97 -2.50 19.40
N GLU A 381 33.03 -1.78 18.28
CA GLU A 381 34.25 -1.42 17.59
C GLU A 381 35.17 -0.59 18.50
N ARG A 382 34.65 0.43 19.12
CA ARG A 382 35.41 1.28 20.06
C ARG A 382 35.90 0.51 21.29
N THR A 383 35.07 -0.39 21.83
CA THR A 383 35.46 -1.24 22.98
C THR A 383 36.61 -2.14 22.63
N ILE A 384 36.70 -2.64 21.39
CA ILE A 384 37.78 -3.49 20.90
C ILE A 384 39.06 -2.67 20.62
N ALA A 385 38.91 -1.46 20.03
CA ALA A 385 40.03 -0.57 19.74
C ALA A 385 40.63 0.11 21.00
N GLY A 386 39.82 0.59 21.91
CA GLY A 386 40.27 1.32 23.11
C GLY A 386 40.89 0.45 24.19
N ARG A 387 41.01 -0.84 23.99
CA ARG A 387 41.71 -1.76 24.91
C ARG A 387 43.22 -1.56 24.97
N ASP A 388 43.80 -0.85 24.00
CA ASP A 388 45.22 -0.57 23.92
C ASP A 388 45.67 0.75 24.62
N GLU A 389 44.72 1.67 24.99
CA GLU A 389 45.10 3.06 25.32
C GLU A 389 44.74 3.59 26.72
N THR A 390 44.01 2.88 27.60
CA THR A 390 43.55 3.56 28.86
C THR A 390 44.05 2.93 30.16
N ARG A 391 44.93 3.68 30.83
CA ARG A 391 45.37 3.53 32.21
C ARG A 391 44.75 4.60 33.16
N ASP A 392 43.68 5.29 32.91
CA ASP A 392 43.13 6.34 33.77
C ASP A 392 42.02 5.83 34.71
N LEU A 393 42.36 5.81 36.01
CA LEU A 393 41.57 5.26 37.13
C LEU A 393 40.32 6.08 37.50
N LEU A 394 40.18 7.32 37.08
CA LEU A 394 39.03 8.16 37.40
C LEU A 394 37.78 7.94 36.56
N ASP A 395 37.94 7.43 35.35
CA ASP A 395 36.82 7.02 34.49
C ASP A 395 36.28 5.61 34.77
N ALA A 396 37.00 4.83 35.61
CA ALA A 396 36.67 3.45 35.91
C ALA A 396 35.27 3.28 36.56
N ARG A 397 34.85 4.21 37.41
CA ARG A 397 33.53 4.15 38.09
C ARG A 397 32.35 4.48 37.13
N ARG A 398 32.51 5.44 36.23
CA ARG A 398 31.51 5.75 35.21
C ARG A 398 31.46 4.66 34.12
N LEU A 399 32.62 4.15 33.72
CA LEU A 399 32.79 2.99 32.83
C LEU A 399 32.17 1.73 33.43
N THR A 400 32.25 1.49 34.74
CA THR A 400 31.69 0.31 35.41
C THR A 400 30.14 0.32 35.38
N ARG A 401 29.50 1.47 35.60
CA ARG A 401 28.03 1.59 35.56
C ARG A 401 27.48 1.44 34.13
N ALA A 402 28.12 2.05 33.15
CA ALA A 402 27.76 1.90 31.75
C ALA A 402 28.03 0.49 31.24
N ARG A 403 29.13 -0.15 31.69
CA ARG A 403 29.45 -1.57 31.42
C ARG A 403 28.42 -2.52 32.04
N LEU A 404 28.02 -2.29 33.28
CA LEU A 404 27.02 -3.10 33.97
C LEU A 404 25.65 -3.00 33.24
N LEU A 405 25.22 -1.81 32.86
CA LEU A 405 23.97 -1.63 32.10
C LEU A 405 24.02 -2.23 30.69
N SER A 406 25.17 -2.11 30.01
CA SER A 406 25.37 -2.67 28.67
C SER A 406 25.46 -4.20 28.64
N ILE A 407 25.79 -4.84 29.76
CA ILE A 407 25.78 -6.31 29.90
C ILE A 407 24.41 -6.77 30.44
N ALA A 408 23.89 -6.08 31.43
CA ALA A 408 22.66 -6.46 32.12
C ALA A 408 21.44 -6.40 31.18
N PHE A 409 21.38 -5.44 30.27
CA PHE A 409 20.22 -5.27 29.37
C PHE A 409 20.15 -6.38 28.31
N PRO A 410 21.18 -6.69 27.52
CA PRO A 410 21.19 -7.84 26.62
C PRO A 410 20.99 -9.18 27.32
N ALA A 411 21.63 -9.35 28.51
CA ALA A 411 21.46 -10.54 29.33
C ALA A 411 20.02 -10.66 29.86
N ALA A 412 19.39 -9.55 30.26
CA ALA A 412 17.99 -9.54 30.68
C ALA A 412 17.04 -9.89 29.54
N ILE A 413 17.26 -9.33 28.35
CA ILE A 413 16.47 -9.67 27.14
C ILE A 413 16.64 -11.17 26.80
N GLY A 414 17.89 -11.64 26.72
CA GLY A 414 18.19 -13.05 26.45
C GLY A 414 17.61 -13.99 27.50
N SER A 415 17.76 -13.68 28.78
CA SER A 415 17.20 -14.47 29.88
C SER A 415 15.67 -14.46 29.91
N SER A 416 15.05 -13.30 29.65
CA SER A 416 13.59 -13.20 29.55
C SER A 416 13.02 -14.03 28.43
N VAL A 417 13.68 -14.01 27.25
CA VAL A 417 13.30 -14.83 26.10
C VAL A 417 13.51 -16.31 26.38
N LEU A 418 14.62 -16.69 27.04
CA LEU A 418 14.90 -18.08 27.42
C LEU A 418 13.89 -18.61 28.44
N LEU A 419 13.52 -17.80 29.45
CA LEU A 419 12.51 -18.14 30.44
C LEU A 419 11.13 -18.24 29.79
N PHE A 420 10.79 -17.31 28.89
CA PHE A 420 9.54 -17.36 28.15
C PHE A 420 9.50 -18.56 27.20
N ALA A 421 10.59 -18.85 26.49
CA ALA A 421 10.70 -20.04 25.66
C ALA A 421 10.57 -21.34 26.47
N ALA A 422 11.21 -21.41 27.61
CA ALA A 422 11.09 -22.57 28.52
C ALA A 422 9.65 -22.73 29.05
N ALA A 423 8.98 -21.62 29.40
CA ALA A 423 7.57 -21.61 29.78
C ALA A 423 6.67 -22.06 28.62
N CYS A 424 6.90 -21.58 27.40
CA CYS A 424 6.16 -21.99 26.22
C CYS A 424 6.38 -23.48 25.88
N VAL A 425 7.60 -23.99 26.01
CA VAL A 425 7.91 -25.43 25.84
C VAL A 425 7.21 -26.26 26.92
N TYR A 426 7.26 -25.80 28.17
CA TYR A 426 6.57 -26.48 29.29
C TYR A 426 5.04 -26.46 29.10
N LEU A 427 4.47 -25.32 28.75
CA LEU A 427 3.03 -25.19 28.50
C LEU A 427 2.58 -25.90 27.20
N SER A 428 3.48 -26.12 26.26
CA SER A 428 3.22 -26.85 25.01
C SER A 428 3.20 -28.37 25.19
N ALA A 429 3.51 -28.92 26.37
CA ALA A 429 3.24 -30.31 26.65
C ALA A 429 1.72 -30.58 26.46
N PRO A 430 1.29 -31.58 25.66
CA PRO A 430 -0.10 -31.78 25.29
C PRO A 430 -0.91 -32.35 26.44
N THR A 431 -1.03 -31.58 27.52
CA THR A 431 -1.95 -31.89 28.62
C THR A 431 -3.25 -31.13 28.36
N ALA A 432 -4.38 -31.75 28.68
CA ALA A 432 -5.70 -31.13 28.57
C ALA A 432 -5.76 -29.78 29.31
N GLY A 433 -4.92 -29.61 30.38
CA GLY A 433 -4.83 -28.37 31.13
C GLY A 433 -4.12 -27.21 30.39
N SER A 434 -3.04 -27.49 29.65
CA SER A 434 -2.32 -26.45 28.88
C SER A 434 -3.13 -25.96 27.70
N LEU A 435 -3.83 -26.86 27.00
CA LEU A 435 -4.76 -26.51 25.91
C LEU A 435 -5.92 -25.63 26.43
N ALA A 436 -6.48 -25.95 27.59
CA ALA A 436 -7.55 -25.18 28.20
C ALA A 436 -7.10 -23.77 28.65
N VAL A 437 -5.86 -23.60 29.09
CA VAL A 437 -5.29 -22.31 29.46
C VAL A 437 -5.09 -21.45 28.21
N PHE A 438 -4.53 -22.00 27.14
CA PHE A 438 -4.36 -21.29 25.87
C PHE A 438 -5.69 -20.97 25.21
N ALA A 439 -6.64 -21.89 25.17
CA ALA A 439 -7.99 -21.66 24.62
C ALA A 439 -8.71 -20.52 25.36
N ARG A 440 -8.64 -20.49 26.69
CA ARG A 440 -9.20 -19.39 27.51
C ARG A 440 -8.48 -18.04 27.26
N ALA A 441 -7.16 -18.06 27.16
CA ALA A 441 -6.39 -16.84 26.87
C ALA A 441 -6.70 -16.27 25.47
N LEU A 442 -7.12 -17.13 24.54
CA LEU A 442 -7.52 -16.75 23.18
C LEU A 442 -9.01 -16.39 23.06
N GLY A 443 -9.79 -16.53 24.15
CA GLY A 443 -11.24 -16.31 24.11
C GLY A 443 -12.03 -17.36 23.35
N ASP A 444 -11.40 -18.52 23.07
CA ASP A 444 -12.03 -19.65 22.39
C ASP A 444 -12.59 -20.65 23.44
N GLU A 445 -13.85 -20.46 23.78
CA GLU A 445 -14.56 -21.37 24.69
C GLU A 445 -14.98 -22.68 24.03
N LYS A 446 -14.86 -22.80 22.69
CA LYS A 446 -15.44 -23.89 21.90
C LYS A 446 -14.47 -24.73 21.09
N GLY A 447 -13.19 -24.35 20.96
CA GLY A 447 -12.27 -25.01 20.03
C GLY A 447 -10.87 -25.28 20.58
N THR A 448 -10.49 -26.54 20.68
CA THR A 448 -9.12 -26.97 20.98
C THR A 448 -8.21 -26.91 19.75
N GLY A 449 -8.77 -26.85 18.54
CA GLY A 449 -8.01 -26.90 17.28
C GLY A 449 -7.09 -25.71 17.03
N ALA A 450 -7.54 -24.49 17.37
CA ALA A 450 -6.70 -23.27 17.25
C ALA A 450 -5.55 -23.30 18.26
N ALA A 451 -5.80 -23.75 19.49
CA ALA A 451 -4.79 -23.91 20.52
C ALA A 451 -3.75 -24.98 20.12
N GLU A 452 -4.17 -26.11 19.58
CA GLU A 452 -3.28 -27.18 19.11
C GLU A 452 -2.38 -26.70 17.96
N TRP A 453 -2.97 -25.98 17.01
CA TRP A 453 -2.22 -25.44 15.88
C TRP A 453 -1.19 -24.38 16.34
N MET A 454 -1.57 -23.50 17.24
CA MET A 454 -0.67 -22.50 17.84
C MET A 454 0.47 -23.17 18.61
N LEU A 455 0.17 -24.18 19.43
CA LEU A 455 1.20 -24.95 20.15
C LEU A 455 2.15 -25.69 19.21
N ARG A 456 1.68 -26.16 18.06
CA ARG A 456 2.51 -26.76 17.01
C ARG A 456 3.51 -25.72 16.47
N THR A 457 3.03 -24.53 16.12
CA THR A 457 3.87 -23.43 15.60
C THR A 457 4.88 -22.96 16.63
N VAL A 458 4.46 -22.81 17.90
CA VAL A 458 5.36 -22.50 19.02
C VAL A 458 6.48 -23.53 19.16
N ARG A 459 6.19 -24.82 19.03
CA ARG A 459 7.20 -25.89 19.08
C ARG A 459 8.18 -25.84 17.94
N GLN A 460 7.70 -25.60 16.72
CA GLN A 460 8.55 -25.53 15.53
C GLN A 460 9.58 -24.40 15.63
N ASP A 461 9.18 -23.24 16.17
CA ASP A 461 10.04 -22.07 16.30
C ASP A 461 10.87 -22.03 17.60
N ALA A 462 10.49 -22.83 18.61
CA ALA A 462 11.14 -22.75 19.94
C ALA A 462 12.63 -23.04 19.90
N ALA A 463 13.04 -24.16 19.29
CA ALA A 463 14.44 -24.59 19.26
C ALA A 463 15.35 -23.60 18.52
N PRO A 464 15.04 -23.12 17.31
CA PRO A 464 15.81 -22.08 16.63
C PRO A 464 15.93 -20.79 17.44
N ILE A 465 14.83 -20.31 18.05
CA ILE A 465 14.82 -19.06 18.82
C ILE A 465 15.68 -19.19 20.08
N VAL A 466 15.58 -20.30 20.80
CA VAL A 466 16.41 -20.58 21.99
C VAL A 466 17.88 -20.60 21.61
N LEU A 467 18.22 -21.33 20.53
CA LEU A 467 19.60 -21.43 20.06
C LEU A 467 20.16 -20.07 19.66
N VAL A 468 19.46 -19.31 18.85
CA VAL A 468 19.88 -17.96 18.39
C VAL A 468 20.04 -17.01 19.59
N SER A 469 19.08 -17.04 20.52
CA SER A 469 19.13 -16.21 21.74
C SER A 469 20.29 -16.56 22.65
N PHE A 470 20.55 -17.86 22.83
CA PHE A 470 21.67 -18.35 23.62
C PHE A 470 23.02 -17.94 23.01
N VAL A 471 23.21 -18.19 21.70
CA VAL A 471 24.44 -17.84 20.97
C VAL A 471 24.64 -16.32 20.99
N ALA A 472 23.60 -15.51 20.77
CA ALA A 472 23.68 -14.06 20.86
C ALA A 472 24.13 -13.60 22.25
N THR A 473 23.51 -14.11 23.29
CA THR A 473 23.83 -13.77 24.67
C THR A 473 25.28 -14.18 25.03
N ALA A 474 25.69 -15.35 24.61
CA ALA A 474 27.06 -15.84 24.79
C ALA A 474 28.10 -14.97 24.04
N LEU A 475 27.82 -14.57 22.82
CA LEU A 475 28.68 -13.67 22.04
C LEU A 475 28.75 -12.27 22.67
N PHE A 476 27.64 -11.70 23.14
CA PHE A 476 27.66 -10.44 23.88
C PHE A 476 28.49 -10.55 25.17
N ALA A 477 28.31 -11.62 25.96
CA ALA A 477 29.11 -11.88 27.15
C ALA A 477 30.61 -12.03 26.81
N LEU A 478 30.91 -12.74 25.74
CA LEU A 478 32.30 -12.91 25.24
C LEU A 478 32.94 -11.57 24.86
N LEU A 479 32.17 -10.69 24.20
CA LEU A 479 32.65 -9.40 23.70
C LEU A 479 32.82 -8.36 24.81
N THR A 480 32.14 -8.53 25.93
CA THR A 480 32.25 -7.63 27.08
C THR A 480 33.42 -7.97 28.01
N VAL A 481 33.95 -9.22 28.00
CA VAL A 481 35.10 -9.65 28.79
C VAL A 481 36.41 -9.30 28.09
N PRO A 482 37.48 -8.82 28.80
CA PRO A 482 38.78 -8.57 28.18
C PRO A 482 39.38 -9.83 27.57
N ARG A 483 39.64 -9.84 26.27
CA ARG A 483 40.15 -10.97 25.46
C ARG A 483 41.20 -10.48 24.48
N LYS A 484 41.97 -11.41 23.89
CA LYS A 484 42.87 -11.11 22.78
C LYS A 484 42.08 -10.47 21.62
N ARG A 485 42.64 -9.44 20.99
CA ARG A 485 42.04 -8.68 19.90
C ARG A 485 41.44 -9.57 18.79
N PHE A 486 42.16 -10.64 18.42
CA PHE A 486 41.66 -11.59 17.42
C PHE A 486 40.33 -12.23 17.81
N VAL A 487 40.17 -12.68 19.08
CA VAL A 487 38.93 -13.30 19.58
C VAL A 487 37.79 -12.28 19.60
N ALA A 488 38.06 -11.02 19.96
CA ALA A 488 37.06 -9.98 19.96
C ALA A 488 36.60 -9.62 18.52
N VAL A 489 37.50 -9.55 17.56
CA VAL A 489 37.18 -9.30 16.14
C VAL A 489 36.40 -10.47 15.55
N ALA A 490 36.81 -11.70 15.81
CA ALA A 490 36.08 -12.88 15.35
C ALA A 490 34.69 -12.98 15.97
N GLY A 491 34.58 -12.77 17.28
CA GLY A 491 33.29 -12.77 17.98
C GLY A 491 32.31 -11.71 17.45
N ARG A 492 32.83 -10.51 17.14
CA ARG A 492 32.01 -9.46 16.50
C ARG A 492 31.54 -9.86 15.09
N GLY A 493 32.44 -10.46 14.29
CA GLY A 493 32.08 -10.98 12.98
C GLY A 493 30.98 -12.04 13.05
N LEU A 494 31.09 -12.98 14.00
CA LEU A 494 30.06 -13.99 14.25
C LEU A 494 28.72 -13.35 14.70
N LEU A 495 28.75 -12.35 15.57
CA LEU A 495 27.53 -11.62 15.96
C LEU A 495 26.87 -10.94 14.76
N GLY A 496 27.63 -10.28 13.91
CA GLY A 496 27.11 -9.65 12.70
C GLY A 496 26.50 -10.67 11.74
N THR A 497 27.17 -11.80 11.53
CA THR A 497 26.63 -12.91 10.74
C THR A 497 25.36 -13.48 11.34
N LEU A 498 25.32 -13.64 12.67
CA LEU A 498 24.12 -14.13 13.37
C LEU A 498 22.94 -13.16 13.21
N VAL A 499 23.16 -11.84 13.39
CA VAL A 499 22.11 -10.82 13.20
C VAL A 499 21.56 -10.87 11.77
N VAL A 500 22.45 -10.91 10.77
CA VAL A 500 22.04 -10.93 9.36
C VAL A 500 21.35 -12.24 8.98
N ALA A 501 21.89 -13.38 9.40
CA ALA A 501 21.32 -14.69 9.11
C ALA A 501 19.95 -14.87 9.76
N ASP A 502 19.78 -14.48 11.02
CA ASP A 502 18.51 -14.53 11.75
C ASP A 502 17.43 -13.70 11.03
N LEU A 503 17.75 -12.47 10.66
CA LEU A 503 16.81 -11.62 9.91
C LEU A 503 16.46 -12.22 8.53
N LEU A 504 17.45 -12.71 7.78
CA LEU A 504 17.21 -13.27 6.43
C LEU A 504 16.34 -14.51 6.47
N VAL A 505 16.60 -15.42 7.40
CA VAL A 505 15.80 -16.64 7.56
C VAL A 505 14.34 -16.30 7.81
N ARG A 506 14.09 -15.33 8.69
CA ARG A 506 12.72 -14.92 9.04
C ARG A 506 12.05 -14.02 7.99
N ALA A 507 12.83 -13.27 7.22
CA ALA A 507 12.34 -12.45 6.11
C ALA A 507 11.94 -13.29 4.89
N SER A 508 12.57 -14.47 4.67
CA SER A 508 12.44 -15.32 3.47
C SER A 508 11.10 -16.01 3.42
N GLY A 509 10.06 -15.73 3.82
CA GLY A 509 8.71 -16.31 3.71
C GLY A 509 7.60 -15.28 3.76
N ILE A 510 7.98 -14.02 4.08
CA ILE A 510 7.00 -12.94 4.30
C ILE A 510 6.34 -12.51 2.98
N ASN A 511 7.05 -12.60 1.86
CA ASN A 511 6.53 -12.27 0.54
C ASN A 511 6.61 -13.51 -0.38
N PRO A 512 5.67 -14.47 -0.24
CA PRO A 512 5.66 -15.68 -1.04
C PRO A 512 5.29 -15.38 -2.49
N VAL A 513 5.68 -16.31 -3.36
CA VAL A 513 5.47 -16.25 -4.81
C VAL A 513 4.63 -17.42 -5.30
N LEU A 514 3.88 -17.21 -6.36
CA LEU A 514 3.08 -18.21 -7.05
C LEU A 514 3.52 -18.30 -8.51
N ASN A 515 3.34 -19.45 -9.15
CA ASN A 515 3.64 -19.62 -10.57
C ASN A 515 2.84 -18.61 -11.40
N ALA A 516 3.50 -17.95 -12.33
CA ALA A 516 2.91 -16.93 -13.19
C ALA A 516 1.70 -17.45 -14.01
N ALA A 517 1.62 -18.76 -14.27
CA ALA A 517 0.47 -19.36 -14.95
C ALA A 517 -0.87 -19.13 -14.23
N HIS A 518 -0.85 -18.99 -12.89
CA HIS A 518 -2.06 -18.66 -12.13
C HIS A 518 -2.53 -17.21 -12.27
N PHE A 519 -1.73 -16.36 -12.92
CA PHE A 519 -2.02 -14.96 -13.19
C PHE A 519 -2.42 -14.71 -14.66
N ALA A 520 -2.62 -15.77 -15.44
CA ALA A 520 -3.13 -15.68 -16.79
C ALA A 520 -4.58 -15.18 -16.83
N GLU A 521 -4.99 -14.68 -17.99
CA GLU A 521 -6.37 -14.28 -18.23
C GLU A 521 -7.33 -15.46 -18.00
N PRO A 522 -8.44 -15.26 -17.25
CA PRO A 522 -9.45 -16.28 -17.08
C PRO A 522 -10.09 -16.70 -18.42
N GLU A 523 -10.14 -17.99 -18.73
CA GLU A 523 -10.65 -18.50 -20.01
C GLU A 523 -12.09 -18.07 -20.29
N TRP A 524 -12.93 -17.97 -19.25
CA TRP A 524 -14.33 -17.57 -19.40
C TRP A 524 -14.51 -16.12 -19.87
N LEU A 525 -13.50 -15.24 -19.69
CA LEU A 525 -13.55 -13.87 -20.19
C LEU A 525 -13.58 -13.80 -21.72
N SER A 526 -13.16 -14.82 -22.43
CA SER A 526 -13.28 -14.89 -23.90
C SER A 526 -14.72 -14.73 -24.37
N HIS A 527 -15.70 -15.28 -23.63
CA HIS A 527 -17.12 -15.11 -23.92
C HIS A 527 -17.57 -13.65 -23.71
N VAL A 528 -17.08 -12.99 -22.66
CA VAL A 528 -17.41 -11.58 -22.38
C VAL A 528 -16.82 -10.67 -23.45
N LYS A 529 -15.58 -10.92 -23.86
CA LYS A 529 -14.83 -10.12 -24.84
C LYS A 529 -15.38 -10.25 -26.27
N ALA A 530 -16.18 -11.28 -26.56
CA ALA A 530 -16.88 -11.39 -27.81
C ALA A 530 -17.86 -10.19 -28.06
N TYR A 531 -18.24 -9.51 -27.00
CA TYR A 531 -19.07 -8.31 -27.01
C TYR A 531 -18.39 -7.20 -26.20
N PRO A 532 -17.50 -6.39 -26.78
CA PRO A 532 -16.64 -5.43 -26.05
C PRO A 532 -17.41 -4.39 -25.23
N ASP A 533 -18.66 -4.09 -25.59
CA ASP A 533 -19.52 -3.16 -24.89
C ASP A 533 -20.28 -3.79 -23.72
N ALA A 534 -20.26 -5.13 -23.62
CA ALA A 534 -20.96 -5.84 -22.57
C ALA A 534 -20.23 -5.72 -21.22
N ARG A 535 -21.02 -5.62 -20.16
CA ARG A 535 -20.53 -5.73 -18.79
C ARG A 535 -20.77 -7.11 -18.23
N PHE A 536 -19.93 -7.48 -17.28
CA PHE A 536 -20.14 -8.67 -16.48
C PHE A 536 -20.27 -8.33 -14.98
N TYR A 537 -20.83 -9.28 -14.26
CA TYR A 537 -20.93 -9.29 -12.82
C TYR A 537 -20.60 -10.68 -12.28
N VAL A 538 -19.77 -10.73 -11.23
CA VAL A 538 -19.51 -11.96 -10.48
C VAL A 538 -20.30 -11.88 -9.18
N GLY A 539 -21.35 -12.70 -9.06
CA GLY A 539 -22.21 -12.75 -7.88
C GLY A 539 -21.44 -13.10 -6.61
N GLY A 540 -21.88 -12.56 -5.47
CA GLY A 540 -21.37 -12.90 -4.15
C GLY A 540 -20.18 -12.10 -3.66
N LYS A 541 -19.82 -11.03 -4.32
CA LYS A 541 -18.83 -10.09 -3.81
C LYS A 541 -19.46 -9.17 -2.76
N ARG A 542 -19.38 -9.52 -1.50
CA ARG A 542 -19.72 -8.60 -0.41
C ARG A 542 -18.46 -7.91 0.10
N GLU A 543 -18.59 -6.61 0.45
CA GLU A 543 -17.48 -5.78 0.95
C GLU A 543 -16.60 -6.47 1.99
N GLY A 544 -15.32 -6.33 1.80
CA GLY A 544 -14.34 -6.35 2.90
C GLY A 544 -13.80 -7.69 3.32
N SER A 545 -14.17 -8.82 2.73
CA SER A 545 -13.48 -10.07 3.02
C SER A 545 -13.48 -11.06 1.86
N LEU A 546 -12.32 -11.62 1.58
CA LEU A 546 -12.21 -12.86 0.79
C LEU A 546 -12.95 -14.04 1.46
N SER A 547 -13.18 -13.97 2.79
CA SER A 547 -14.05 -14.88 3.53
C SER A 547 -15.53 -14.64 3.24
N GLY A 548 -15.90 -13.48 2.71
CA GLY A 548 -17.26 -13.11 2.30
C GLY A 548 -17.54 -13.35 0.82
N MET A 549 -16.79 -14.19 0.13
CA MET A 549 -17.21 -14.78 -1.16
C MET A 549 -18.31 -15.82 -0.88
N ASP A 550 -19.31 -15.40 -0.16
CA ASP A 550 -20.58 -16.08 -0.05
C ASP A 550 -21.36 -15.72 -1.30
N ILE A 551 -21.12 -16.49 -2.37
CA ILE A 551 -21.90 -16.37 -3.58
C ILE A 551 -23.31 -16.81 -3.21
N ASP A 552 -24.13 -15.86 -2.76
CA ASP A 552 -25.56 -15.99 -2.52
C ASP A 552 -25.99 -17.34 -1.93
N GLY A 553 -25.38 -17.74 -0.77
CA GLY A 553 -25.67 -18.99 -0.09
C GLY A 553 -25.07 -20.24 -0.76
N SER A 554 -24.14 -20.12 -1.71
CA SER A 554 -23.22 -21.18 -2.06
C SER A 554 -22.04 -21.13 -1.07
N ARG A 555 -21.59 -22.30 -0.62
CA ARG A 555 -20.50 -22.43 0.34
C ARG A 555 -19.14 -22.10 -0.30
N GLY A 556 -18.92 -20.83 -0.64
CA GLY A 556 -17.59 -20.34 -0.97
C GLY A 556 -17.02 -20.90 -2.30
N TYR A 557 -15.73 -20.76 -2.39
CA TYR A 557 -14.91 -21.20 -3.53
C TYR A 557 -14.30 -22.58 -3.25
N VAL A 558 -14.00 -23.30 -4.31
CA VAL A 558 -13.17 -24.51 -4.26
C VAL A 558 -11.71 -24.08 -4.32
N ASP A 559 -10.85 -24.64 -3.46
CA ASP A 559 -9.42 -24.38 -3.54
C ASP A 559 -8.91 -24.63 -4.96
N ALA A 560 -8.09 -23.76 -5.46
CA ALA A 560 -7.47 -23.93 -6.77
C ALA A 560 -6.62 -25.21 -6.76
N PRO A 561 -6.65 -26.04 -7.81
CA PRO A 561 -5.97 -27.34 -7.83
C PRO A 561 -4.51 -27.24 -7.39
N GLY A 562 -4.14 -27.99 -6.38
CA GLY A 562 -2.77 -28.02 -5.83
C GLY A 562 -2.39 -26.80 -4.97
N LEU A 563 -3.31 -25.88 -4.71
CA LEU A 563 -3.08 -24.69 -3.90
C LEU A 563 -4.00 -24.70 -2.67
N THR A 564 -3.54 -24.08 -1.59
CA THR A 564 -4.31 -23.89 -0.35
C THR A 564 -4.11 -22.50 0.24
N GLY A 565 -4.99 -22.07 1.10
CA GLY A 565 -4.86 -20.85 1.90
C GLY A 565 -4.67 -19.58 1.05
N SER A 566 -3.66 -18.78 1.36
CA SER A 566 -3.42 -17.50 0.70
C SER A 566 -3.09 -17.62 -0.80
N ALA A 567 -2.42 -18.70 -1.21
CA ALA A 567 -2.11 -18.98 -2.60
C ALA A 567 -3.36 -19.30 -3.42
N SER A 568 -4.25 -20.14 -2.87
CA SER A 568 -5.55 -20.44 -3.49
C SER A 568 -6.40 -19.17 -3.64
N ARG A 569 -6.49 -18.34 -2.60
CA ARG A 569 -7.21 -17.05 -2.66
C ARG A 569 -6.66 -16.10 -3.72
N ALA A 570 -5.33 -16.03 -3.85
CA ALA A 570 -4.70 -15.20 -4.88
C ALA A 570 -5.08 -15.67 -6.30
N ALA A 571 -4.96 -16.97 -6.57
CA ALA A 571 -5.36 -17.54 -7.86
C ALA A 571 -6.86 -17.31 -8.14
N LEU A 572 -7.71 -17.45 -7.14
CA LEU A 572 -9.15 -17.21 -7.24
C LEU A 572 -9.48 -15.74 -7.54
N SER A 573 -8.75 -14.79 -6.95
CA SER A 573 -8.97 -13.37 -7.22
C SER A 573 -8.69 -13.01 -8.70
N ILE A 574 -7.72 -13.66 -9.30
CA ILE A 574 -7.42 -13.55 -10.73
C ILE A 574 -8.52 -14.20 -11.57
N GLN A 575 -8.92 -15.42 -11.20
CA GLN A 575 -9.96 -16.16 -11.91
C GLN A 575 -11.36 -15.51 -11.78
N ALA A 576 -11.60 -14.75 -10.74
CA ALA A 576 -12.80 -13.93 -10.57
C ALA A 576 -12.73 -12.59 -11.30
N ALA A 577 -11.62 -12.31 -11.96
CA ALA A 577 -11.36 -11.03 -12.61
C ALA A 577 -11.64 -9.81 -11.70
N PHE A 578 -11.11 -9.83 -10.45
CA PHE A 578 -11.31 -8.73 -9.50
C PHE A 578 -10.84 -7.38 -10.01
N TYR A 579 -9.84 -7.39 -10.88
CA TYR A 579 -9.42 -6.21 -11.60
C TYR A 579 -9.37 -6.51 -13.10
N PRO A 580 -10.44 -6.23 -13.86
CA PRO A 580 -10.61 -6.69 -15.24
C PRO A 580 -9.89 -5.84 -16.29
N SER A 581 -9.39 -4.65 -15.94
CA SER A 581 -8.81 -3.69 -16.89
C SER A 581 -7.69 -4.24 -17.77
N PRO A 582 -6.75 -5.11 -17.29
CA PRO A 582 -5.71 -5.67 -18.16
C PRO A 582 -6.26 -6.53 -19.30
N TRP A 583 -7.46 -7.06 -19.13
CA TRP A 583 -8.13 -7.92 -20.12
C TRP A 583 -9.18 -7.18 -20.93
N GLN A 584 -9.32 -5.87 -20.70
CA GLN A 584 -10.29 -5.01 -21.38
C GLN A 584 -11.75 -5.51 -21.23
N ALA A 585 -12.06 -6.15 -20.12
CA ALA A 585 -13.40 -6.59 -19.76
C ALA A 585 -14.02 -5.57 -18.78
N ARG A 586 -15.35 -5.31 -18.91
CA ARG A 586 -16.03 -4.25 -18.16
C ARG A 586 -16.83 -4.83 -17.02
N GLU A 587 -16.56 -4.39 -15.80
CA GLU A 587 -17.30 -4.76 -14.60
C GLU A 587 -17.96 -3.54 -13.96
N ILE A 588 -19.13 -3.73 -13.33
CA ILE A 588 -19.84 -2.62 -12.71
C ILE A 588 -19.71 -2.61 -11.18
N LEU A 589 -19.75 -3.75 -10.55
CA LEU A 589 -19.72 -3.90 -9.09
C LEU A 589 -18.41 -4.55 -8.68
N THR A 590 -17.32 -3.82 -8.88
CA THR A 590 -15.97 -4.30 -8.54
C THR A 590 -15.84 -4.50 -7.05
N PHE A 591 -15.18 -5.61 -6.67
CA PHE A 591 -14.81 -5.86 -5.30
C PHE A 591 -13.89 -4.75 -4.79
N ASP A 592 -14.36 -4.09 -3.74
CA ASP A 592 -13.67 -3.23 -2.78
C ASP A 592 -12.31 -2.70 -3.23
N LEU A 593 -12.26 -1.51 -3.86
CA LEU A 593 -10.97 -0.82 -3.75
C LEU A 593 -10.70 0.44 -4.56
N PRO A 594 -11.61 1.10 -5.16
CA PRO A 594 -11.28 2.47 -5.51
C PRO A 594 -11.43 3.34 -4.26
N VAL A 595 -10.30 3.73 -3.71
CA VAL A 595 -10.24 4.64 -2.55
C VAL A 595 -10.96 5.96 -2.80
N LEU A 596 -11.28 6.25 -4.07
CA LEU A 596 -11.76 7.53 -4.58
C LEU A 596 -13.03 7.39 -5.45
N TRP A 597 -13.93 6.48 -5.14
CA TRP A 597 -15.18 6.35 -5.88
C TRP A 597 -16.10 7.55 -5.67
N PRO A 598 -16.76 8.03 -6.74
CA PRO A 598 -17.81 9.02 -6.63
C PRO A 598 -18.90 8.54 -5.67
N LYS A 599 -19.39 9.46 -4.85
CA LYS A 599 -20.41 9.16 -3.82
C LYS A 599 -21.62 8.40 -4.38
N ALA A 600 -22.15 8.81 -5.54
CA ALA A 600 -23.31 8.18 -6.15
C ALA A 600 -23.05 6.68 -6.49
N PHE A 601 -21.83 6.34 -6.86
CA PHE A 601 -21.46 4.96 -7.16
C PHE A 601 -21.37 4.12 -5.87
N SER A 602 -20.76 4.69 -4.83
CA SER A 602 -20.71 4.05 -3.51
C SER A 602 -22.13 3.83 -2.95
N ASP A 603 -23.01 4.83 -3.05
CA ASP A 603 -24.40 4.71 -2.62
C ASP A 603 -25.14 3.58 -3.37
N MET A 604 -24.97 3.51 -4.70
CA MET A 604 -25.55 2.43 -5.51
C MET A 604 -25.00 1.05 -5.10
N SER A 605 -23.68 0.93 -4.95
CA SER A 605 -23.02 -0.33 -4.62
C SER A 605 -23.43 -0.83 -3.23
N ASN A 606 -23.44 0.05 -2.23
CA ASN A 606 -23.85 -0.30 -0.87
C ASN A 606 -25.31 -0.76 -0.85
N ARG A 607 -26.20 -0.01 -1.49
CA ARG A 607 -27.60 -0.37 -1.59
C ARG A 607 -27.84 -1.68 -2.32
N PHE A 608 -27.09 -1.96 -3.38
CA PHE A 608 -27.20 -3.22 -4.14
C PHE A 608 -27.10 -4.45 -3.23
N PHE A 609 -26.20 -4.46 -2.26
CA PHE A 609 -26.02 -5.62 -1.38
C PHE A 609 -27.11 -5.76 -0.32
N ASP A 610 -27.81 -4.68 -0.01
CA ASP A 610 -28.91 -4.67 0.98
C ASP A 610 -30.29 -4.91 0.37
N GLU A 611 -30.42 -4.86 -0.97
CA GLU A 611 -31.68 -4.98 -1.68
C GLU A 611 -32.13 -6.45 -1.92
N SER A 612 -33.43 -6.61 -2.23
CA SER A 612 -34.00 -7.89 -2.66
C SER A 612 -33.36 -8.42 -3.95
N SER A 613 -33.43 -9.72 -4.17
CA SER A 613 -32.92 -10.33 -5.40
C SER A 613 -33.52 -9.72 -6.66
N GLU A 614 -34.81 -9.41 -6.66
CA GLU A 614 -35.49 -8.82 -7.80
C GLU A 614 -35.02 -7.39 -8.09
N ALA A 615 -34.77 -6.58 -7.06
CA ALA A 615 -34.24 -5.24 -7.21
C ALA A 615 -32.78 -5.25 -7.73
N ARG A 616 -31.99 -6.22 -7.30
CA ARG A 616 -30.63 -6.45 -7.82
C ARG A 616 -30.65 -6.80 -9.29
N GLU A 617 -31.54 -7.72 -9.72
CA GLU A 617 -31.65 -8.10 -11.12
C GLU A 617 -32.06 -6.89 -11.98
N ARG A 618 -33.05 -6.07 -11.53
CA ARG A 618 -33.43 -4.82 -12.22
C ARG A 618 -32.24 -3.88 -12.38
N LEU A 619 -31.43 -3.68 -11.33
CA LEU A 619 -30.23 -2.85 -11.43
C LEU A 619 -29.27 -3.41 -12.47
N LEU A 620 -28.96 -4.71 -12.41
CA LEU A 620 -28.03 -5.33 -13.36
C LEU A 620 -28.52 -5.18 -14.82
N ASP A 621 -29.82 -5.33 -15.08
CA ASP A 621 -30.39 -5.13 -16.40
C ASP A 621 -30.25 -3.66 -16.86
N ARG A 622 -30.58 -2.70 -15.99
CA ARG A 622 -30.55 -1.25 -16.30
C ARG A 622 -29.14 -0.70 -16.44
N THR A 623 -28.16 -1.36 -15.85
CA THR A 623 -26.76 -0.96 -15.92
C THR A 623 -25.96 -1.70 -16.99
N GLY A 624 -26.63 -2.48 -17.85
CA GLY A 624 -26.04 -3.13 -19.01
C GLY A 624 -25.19 -4.37 -18.69
N VAL A 625 -25.49 -5.07 -17.56
CA VAL A 625 -24.76 -6.26 -17.16
C VAL A 625 -25.29 -7.49 -17.90
N ARG A 626 -24.72 -7.74 -19.08
CA ARG A 626 -25.08 -8.84 -19.93
C ARG A 626 -24.65 -10.19 -19.38
N TYR A 627 -23.42 -10.28 -18.87
CA TYR A 627 -22.84 -11.54 -18.44
C TYR A 627 -22.84 -11.63 -16.91
N ARG A 628 -23.38 -12.72 -16.37
CA ARG A 628 -23.47 -12.93 -14.91
C ARG A 628 -22.92 -14.29 -14.54
N VAL A 629 -22.00 -14.28 -13.57
CA VAL A 629 -21.47 -15.49 -12.94
C VAL A 629 -22.33 -15.77 -11.71
N LEU A 630 -23.19 -16.77 -11.81
CA LEU A 630 -24.21 -17.11 -10.82
C LEU A 630 -24.34 -18.63 -10.65
N PRO A 631 -24.87 -19.13 -9.49
CA PRO A 631 -25.33 -20.49 -9.38
C PRO A 631 -26.55 -20.76 -10.29
N GLN A 632 -26.68 -21.98 -10.84
CA GLN A 632 -27.78 -22.36 -11.74
C GLN A 632 -29.18 -21.98 -11.18
N ARG A 633 -29.41 -22.22 -9.89
CA ARG A 633 -30.68 -21.90 -9.20
C ARG A 633 -31.10 -20.42 -9.28
N ARG A 634 -30.16 -19.52 -9.57
CA ARG A 634 -30.39 -18.08 -9.68
C ARG A 634 -30.66 -17.64 -11.13
N ALA A 635 -30.18 -18.41 -12.07
CA ALA A 635 -30.36 -18.14 -13.49
C ALA A 635 -31.68 -18.68 -14.05
N GLY A 636 -32.48 -19.39 -13.26
CA GLY A 636 -33.72 -20.03 -13.70
C GLY A 636 -33.44 -21.06 -14.80
N ASP A 637 -34.24 -21.04 -15.87
CA ASP A 637 -34.14 -21.98 -17.00
C ASP A 637 -33.05 -21.57 -18.04
N ARG A 638 -32.24 -20.55 -17.78
CA ARG A 638 -31.17 -20.15 -18.72
C ARG A 638 -30.09 -21.23 -18.82
N VAL A 639 -29.67 -21.44 -20.06
CA VAL A 639 -28.58 -22.38 -20.35
C VAL A 639 -27.23 -21.70 -20.03
N PRO A 640 -26.37 -22.33 -19.25
CA PRO A 640 -25.05 -21.78 -18.97
C PRO A 640 -24.15 -21.81 -20.21
N LEU A 641 -23.34 -20.77 -20.41
CA LEU A 641 -22.32 -20.72 -21.46
C LEU A 641 -21.12 -21.61 -21.08
N VAL A 642 -20.65 -21.48 -19.87
CA VAL A 642 -19.49 -22.22 -19.36
C VAL A 642 -19.56 -22.35 -17.83
N ARG A 643 -19.08 -23.47 -17.30
CA ARG A 643 -18.87 -23.68 -15.86
C ARG A 643 -17.58 -22.95 -15.44
N ILE A 644 -17.60 -22.31 -14.28
CA ILE A 644 -16.41 -21.70 -13.69
C ILE A 644 -15.94 -22.60 -12.56
N PRO A 645 -14.92 -23.46 -12.79
CA PRO A 645 -14.56 -24.55 -11.85
C PRO A 645 -14.13 -24.05 -10.47
N GLN A 646 -13.60 -22.82 -10.41
CA GLN A 646 -13.05 -22.22 -9.18
C GLN A 646 -14.14 -21.72 -8.23
N PHE A 647 -15.35 -21.52 -8.74
CA PHE A 647 -16.50 -21.10 -7.93
C PHE A 647 -17.49 -22.25 -7.81
N TYR A 648 -17.80 -22.60 -6.58
CA TYR A 648 -18.71 -23.73 -6.30
C TYR A 648 -20.06 -23.54 -7.00
N GLU A 649 -20.43 -24.51 -7.84
CA GLU A 649 -21.69 -24.51 -8.62
C GLU A 649 -21.98 -23.22 -9.42
N SER A 650 -20.97 -22.47 -9.80
CA SER A 650 -21.16 -21.23 -10.56
C SER A 650 -20.87 -21.39 -12.05
N PHE A 651 -21.68 -20.70 -12.84
CA PHE A 651 -21.66 -20.73 -14.29
C PHE A 651 -21.77 -19.29 -14.84
N LEU A 652 -21.24 -19.07 -16.02
CA LEU A 652 -21.45 -17.85 -16.78
C LEU A 652 -22.75 -17.95 -17.58
N PHE A 653 -23.62 -16.95 -17.43
CA PHE A 653 -24.88 -16.84 -18.18
C PHE A 653 -24.89 -15.56 -19.02
N ASP A 654 -25.56 -15.61 -20.19
CA ASP A 654 -25.85 -14.46 -21.05
C ASP A 654 -27.30 -13.97 -20.83
N PHE A 655 -27.44 -12.70 -20.48
CA PHE A 655 -28.72 -11.99 -20.28
C PHE A 655 -28.95 -10.93 -21.38
N GLY A 656 -28.28 -11.07 -22.53
CA GLY A 656 -28.22 -10.04 -23.59
C GLY A 656 -29.54 -9.46 -24.05
N ASP A 657 -30.62 -10.25 -24.01
CA ASP A 657 -31.94 -9.86 -24.51
C ASP A 657 -32.68 -8.89 -23.57
N THR A 658 -32.31 -8.87 -22.29
CA THR A 658 -33.03 -8.08 -21.25
C THR A 658 -32.31 -6.81 -20.84
N VAL A 659 -31.02 -6.70 -21.09
CA VAL A 659 -30.20 -5.60 -20.59
C VAL A 659 -30.25 -4.33 -21.43
N THR A 660 -30.11 -3.18 -20.81
CA THR A 660 -29.95 -1.88 -21.48
C THR A 660 -28.58 -1.84 -22.19
N PRO A 661 -28.53 -1.49 -23.50
CA PRO A 661 -27.26 -1.34 -24.21
C PRO A 661 -26.39 -0.26 -23.57
N ARG A 662 -25.05 -0.38 -23.66
CA ARG A 662 -24.10 0.60 -23.12
C ARG A 662 -24.32 2.01 -23.67
N VAL A 663 -24.74 2.12 -24.94
CA VAL A 663 -25.19 3.37 -25.56
C VAL A 663 -26.57 3.17 -26.14
N SER A 664 -27.48 4.12 -25.94
CA SER A 664 -28.84 4.05 -26.46
C SER A 664 -29.43 5.45 -26.63
N ILE A 665 -30.44 5.57 -27.51
CA ILE A 665 -31.25 6.78 -27.62
C ILE A 665 -32.50 6.60 -26.78
N VAL A 666 -32.69 7.49 -25.80
CA VAL A 666 -33.86 7.53 -24.93
C VAL A 666 -34.73 8.73 -25.34
N PRO A 667 -36.00 8.49 -25.70
CA PRO A 667 -36.82 9.55 -26.32
C PRO A 667 -37.29 10.63 -25.31
N THR A 668 -37.39 10.32 -24.04
CA THR A 668 -37.99 11.20 -23.04
C THR A 668 -37.09 11.40 -21.83
N SER A 669 -37.12 12.57 -21.25
CA SER A 669 -36.38 12.85 -20.01
C SER A 669 -37.30 13.42 -18.93
N ARG A 670 -36.88 13.23 -17.67
CA ARG A 670 -37.45 13.89 -16.51
C ARG A 670 -36.32 14.50 -15.68
N VAL A 671 -36.45 15.80 -15.39
CA VAL A 671 -35.46 16.50 -14.53
C VAL A 671 -35.70 16.13 -13.07
N VAL A 672 -34.65 15.60 -12.43
CA VAL A 672 -34.60 15.23 -11.02
C VAL A 672 -33.25 15.71 -10.47
N ALA A 673 -33.22 16.84 -9.80
CA ALA A 673 -32.00 17.49 -9.36
C ALA A 673 -31.19 16.65 -8.32
N GLN A 674 -31.89 15.85 -7.51
CA GLN A 674 -31.27 15.05 -6.46
C GLN A 674 -30.70 13.74 -7.04
N VAL A 675 -29.37 13.61 -7.03
CA VAL A 675 -28.64 12.43 -7.53
C VAL A 675 -29.09 11.14 -6.83
N ARG A 676 -29.28 11.19 -5.50
CA ARG A 676 -29.73 10.02 -4.73
C ARG A 676 -31.08 9.49 -5.22
N THR A 677 -32.05 10.37 -5.48
CA THR A 677 -33.37 9.97 -6.01
C THR A 677 -33.26 9.32 -7.39
N GLN A 678 -32.34 9.81 -8.22
CA GLN A 678 -32.07 9.17 -9.51
C GLN A 678 -31.49 7.76 -9.36
N VAL A 679 -30.55 7.58 -8.41
CA VAL A 679 -29.96 6.25 -8.10
C VAL A 679 -31.03 5.32 -7.51
N ASP A 680 -31.90 5.83 -6.66
CA ASP A 680 -32.98 5.06 -6.04
C ASP A 680 -33.92 4.47 -7.10
N ALA A 681 -34.23 5.24 -8.16
CA ALA A 681 -35.09 4.79 -9.27
C ALA A 681 -34.52 3.57 -10.02
N LEU A 682 -33.18 3.37 -10.02
CA LEU A 682 -32.58 2.19 -10.65
C LEU A 682 -33.04 0.86 -10.03
N PHE A 683 -33.52 0.89 -8.81
CA PHE A 683 -34.02 -0.30 -8.08
C PHE A 683 -35.55 -0.45 -8.15
N GLU A 684 -36.30 0.59 -8.50
CA GLU A 684 -37.77 0.61 -8.47
C GLU A 684 -38.39 -0.24 -9.62
N SER A 685 -39.54 -0.84 -9.37
CA SER A 685 -40.23 -1.69 -10.33
C SER A 685 -40.98 -0.93 -11.44
N GLY A 686 -41.42 0.30 -11.15
CA GLY A 686 -42.28 1.11 -12.03
C GLY A 686 -41.56 2.01 -13.04
N TRP A 687 -40.22 1.95 -13.14
CA TRP A 687 -39.48 2.84 -14.02
C TRP A 687 -38.84 2.06 -15.20
N ASP A 688 -39.09 2.58 -16.40
CA ASP A 688 -38.48 2.04 -17.63
C ASP A 688 -37.32 2.95 -18.08
N SER A 689 -36.10 2.49 -17.89
CA SER A 689 -34.88 3.20 -18.27
C SER A 689 -34.65 3.33 -19.77
N ARG A 690 -35.39 2.57 -20.61
CA ARG A 690 -35.33 2.66 -22.08
C ARG A 690 -36.28 3.73 -22.62
N ALA A 691 -37.33 4.05 -21.89
CA ALA A 691 -38.33 5.05 -22.26
C ALA A 691 -38.03 6.43 -21.69
N ILE A 692 -37.52 6.51 -20.46
CA ILE A 692 -37.32 7.76 -19.73
C ILE A 692 -35.95 7.76 -19.08
N VAL A 693 -35.14 8.81 -19.31
CA VAL A 693 -33.90 9.08 -18.60
C VAL A 693 -34.10 10.16 -17.53
N LEU A 694 -33.59 9.95 -16.34
CA LEU A 694 -33.59 10.95 -15.27
C LEU A 694 -32.33 11.81 -15.42
N VAL A 695 -32.47 13.12 -15.56
CA VAL A 695 -31.33 14.04 -15.70
C VAL A 695 -31.29 15.05 -14.57
N ASP A 696 -30.08 15.47 -14.17
CA ASP A 696 -29.86 16.43 -13.10
C ASP A 696 -30.35 17.84 -13.48
N ARG A 697 -30.38 18.14 -14.79
CA ARG A 697 -30.78 19.44 -15.37
C ARG A 697 -31.29 19.27 -16.79
N ASP A 698 -32.14 20.20 -17.23
CA ASP A 698 -32.45 20.30 -18.63
C ASP A 698 -31.28 20.88 -19.43
N VAL A 699 -30.99 20.28 -20.57
CA VAL A 699 -29.88 20.70 -21.44
C VAL A 699 -30.42 20.96 -22.87
N PRO A 700 -29.91 21.96 -23.57
CA PRO A 700 -30.36 22.26 -24.92
C PRO A 700 -29.97 21.12 -25.86
N PRO A 701 -30.80 20.83 -26.89
CA PRO A 701 -30.43 19.91 -27.94
C PRO A 701 -29.27 20.47 -28.76
N THR A 702 -28.35 19.60 -29.13
CA THR A 702 -27.16 19.94 -29.90
C THR A 702 -27.11 19.10 -31.19
N GLY A 703 -26.42 19.59 -32.16
CA GLY A 703 -26.29 18.98 -33.49
C GLY A 703 -27.17 19.58 -34.52
N THR A 704 -26.79 19.43 -35.79
CA THR A 704 -27.55 19.98 -36.93
C THR A 704 -28.84 19.19 -37.14
N ARG A 705 -29.99 19.85 -37.11
CA ARG A 705 -31.27 19.19 -37.43
C ARG A 705 -31.25 18.61 -38.85
N GLY A 706 -31.42 17.31 -38.89
CA GLY A 706 -31.46 16.55 -40.12
C GLY A 706 -32.78 15.81 -40.31
N HIS A 707 -32.85 14.94 -41.33
CA HIS A 707 -33.99 14.05 -41.48
C HIS A 707 -34.04 13.02 -40.37
N ALA A 708 -35.22 12.85 -39.78
CA ALA A 708 -35.44 11.85 -38.73
C ALA A 708 -35.09 10.44 -39.26
N VAL A 709 -34.43 9.69 -38.43
CA VAL A 709 -34.02 8.31 -38.69
C VAL A 709 -34.53 7.38 -37.60
N GLN A 710 -34.55 6.07 -37.86
CA GLN A 710 -34.81 5.14 -36.76
C GLN A 710 -33.76 5.34 -35.65
N PRO A 711 -34.18 5.42 -34.38
CA PRO A 711 -33.23 5.60 -33.29
C PRO A 711 -32.21 4.46 -33.19
N PHE A 712 -30.93 4.81 -33.17
CA PHE A 712 -29.82 3.89 -32.91
C PHE A 712 -28.67 4.61 -32.25
N ALA A 713 -27.82 3.88 -31.54
CA ALA A 713 -26.53 4.34 -31.09
C ALA A 713 -25.51 3.21 -31.18
N ARG A 714 -24.30 3.52 -31.63
CA ARG A 714 -23.18 2.56 -31.68
C ARG A 714 -21.86 3.25 -31.38
N ILE A 715 -21.01 2.58 -30.67
CA ILE A 715 -19.65 3.04 -30.40
C ILE A 715 -18.79 2.70 -31.63
N ILE A 716 -18.09 3.70 -32.17
CA ILE A 716 -17.18 3.56 -33.33
C ILE A 716 -15.74 3.41 -32.86
N GLU A 717 -15.36 4.19 -31.87
CA GLU A 717 -14.02 4.19 -31.27
C GLU A 717 -14.15 4.30 -29.77
N ASP A 718 -13.38 3.51 -29.04
CA ASP A 718 -13.41 3.48 -27.59
C ASP A 718 -12.00 3.30 -27.04
N SER A 719 -11.50 4.33 -26.38
CA SER A 719 -10.21 4.35 -25.69
C SER A 719 -10.36 4.88 -24.28
N SER A 720 -9.32 4.82 -23.48
CA SER A 720 -9.36 5.26 -22.07
C SER A 720 -9.77 6.73 -21.93
N ASN A 721 -9.37 7.59 -22.87
CA ASN A 721 -9.59 9.03 -22.73
C ASN A 721 -10.57 9.60 -23.78
N ARG A 722 -11.02 8.77 -24.72
CA ARG A 722 -11.83 9.22 -25.87
C ARG A 722 -12.81 8.14 -26.30
N THR A 723 -14.06 8.52 -26.52
CA THR A 723 -15.08 7.63 -27.11
C THR A 723 -15.82 8.38 -28.21
N LEU A 724 -15.95 7.76 -29.38
CA LEU A 724 -16.71 8.27 -30.51
C LEU A 724 -17.95 7.39 -30.72
N VAL A 725 -19.12 8.02 -30.72
CA VAL A 725 -20.43 7.36 -30.90
C VAL A 725 -21.13 7.92 -32.12
N GLU A 726 -21.64 7.05 -32.99
CA GLU A 726 -22.61 7.40 -34.01
C GLU A 726 -24.02 7.19 -33.46
N ALA A 727 -24.86 8.20 -33.59
CA ALA A 727 -26.23 8.19 -33.08
C ALA A 727 -27.23 8.65 -34.15
N GLY A 728 -28.37 7.98 -34.17
CA GLY A 728 -29.53 8.39 -35.01
C GLY A 728 -30.70 8.75 -34.09
N VAL A 729 -31.35 9.88 -34.37
CA VAL A 729 -32.46 10.40 -33.54
C VAL A 729 -33.71 10.51 -34.40
N GLY A 730 -34.86 10.11 -33.85
CA GLY A 730 -36.19 10.16 -34.46
C GLY A 730 -36.70 11.59 -34.68
N PRO A 731 -38.01 11.77 -34.90
CA PRO A 731 -38.58 13.08 -35.27
C PRO A 731 -38.57 14.11 -34.16
N GLN A 732 -38.34 13.68 -32.91
CA GLN A 732 -38.24 14.56 -31.75
C GLN A 732 -36.81 14.49 -31.20
N ASP A 733 -36.40 15.53 -30.46
CA ASP A 733 -35.13 15.51 -29.74
C ASP A 733 -35.07 14.29 -28.83
N GLY A 734 -33.88 13.65 -28.73
CA GLY A 734 -33.67 12.48 -27.91
C GLY A 734 -32.38 12.61 -27.09
N TYR A 735 -32.22 11.81 -26.05
CA TYR A 735 -31.01 11.75 -25.27
C TYR A 735 -30.15 10.55 -25.70
N LEU A 736 -28.91 10.81 -26.09
CA LEU A 736 -27.88 9.76 -26.12
C LEU A 736 -27.49 9.45 -24.67
N LEU A 737 -27.98 8.35 -24.16
CA LEU A 737 -27.58 7.81 -22.87
C LEU A 737 -26.34 6.94 -23.02
N PHE A 738 -25.30 7.24 -22.24
CA PHE A 738 -24.07 6.46 -22.21
C PHE A 738 -23.85 5.95 -20.78
N LEU A 739 -23.96 4.63 -20.60
CA LEU A 739 -23.86 3.96 -19.29
C LEU A 739 -22.43 3.92 -18.73
N ASP A 740 -21.64 4.95 -18.93
CA ASP A 740 -20.34 5.13 -18.29
C ASP A 740 -20.40 6.29 -17.29
N SER A 741 -19.59 6.17 -16.22
CA SER A 741 -19.65 7.09 -15.09
C SER A 741 -19.50 8.56 -15.50
N TYR A 742 -20.32 9.40 -14.93
CA TYR A 742 -20.25 10.85 -15.06
C TYR A 742 -19.06 11.42 -14.31
N SER A 743 -18.35 12.34 -14.94
CA SER A 743 -17.39 13.24 -14.32
C SER A 743 -17.47 14.61 -14.99
N GLU A 744 -17.27 15.68 -14.22
CA GLU A 744 -17.24 17.05 -14.75
C GLU A 744 -16.07 17.32 -15.70
N ASP A 745 -15.07 16.43 -15.73
CA ASP A 745 -13.89 16.52 -16.60
C ASP A 745 -14.15 15.96 -18.01
N TRP A 746 -15.27 15.26 -18.24
CA TRP A 746 -15.67 14.88 -19.58
C TRP A 746 -16.17 16.08 -20.38
N ARG A 747 -15.81 16.15 -21.64
CA ARG A 747 -16.29 17.10 -22.63
C ARG A 747 -16.96 16.34 -23.75
N ALA A 748 -18.06 16.90 -24.30
CA ALA A 748 -18.71 16.34 -25.46
C ALA A 748 -18.75 17.34 -26.61
N THR A 749 -18.62 16.83 -27.82
CA THR A 749 -18.96 17.55 -29.04
C THR A 749 -19.95 16.72 -29.87
N VAL A 750 -20.88 17.38 -30.53
CA VAL A 750 -21.83 16.81 -31.47
C VAL A 750 -21.60 17.47 -32.82
N ASP A 751 -21.20 16.69 -33.80
CA ASP A 751 -20.87 17.21 -35.14
C ASP A 751 -19.84 18.36 -35.11
N GLY A 752 -18.88 18.28 -34.17
CA GLY A 752 -17.85 19.29 -33.91
C GLY A 752 -18.31 20.48 -33.07
N GLN A 753 -19.58 20.60 -32.68
CA GLN A 753 -20.07 21.68 -31.81
C GLN A 753 -20.05 21.22 -30.35
N GLN A 754 -19.64 22.12 -29.42
CA GLN A 754 -19.64 21.79 -27.99
C GLN A 754 -21.07 21.45 -27.48
N ALA A 755 -21.19 20.35 -26.75
CA ALA A 755 -22.42 19.89 -26.14
C ALA A 755 -22.32 19.82 -24.63
N THR A 756 -23.42 20.11 -23.95
CA THR A 756 -23.50 19.97 -22.50
C THR A 756 -23.81 18.52 -22.13
N ILE A 757 -23.01 17.93 -21.25
CA ILE A 757 -23.28 16.62 -20.68
C ILE A 757 -24.14 16.78 -19.44
N ALA A 758 -25.30 16.13 -19.40
CA ALA A 758 -26.12 15.98 -18.20
C ALA A 758 -25.69 14.72 -17.45
N ARG A 759 -25.80 14.75 -16.12
CA ARG A 759 -25.71 13.53 -15.31
C ARG A 759 -27.04 12.81 -15.43
N ALA A 760 -27.00 11.58 -15.87
CA ALA A 760 -28.17 10.75 -16.13
C ALA A 760 -28.26 9.60 -15.13
N ASP A 761 -29.50 9.33 -14.63
CA ASP A 761 -29.83 8.26 -13.68
C ASP A 761 -28.88 8.21 -12.47
N GLY A 762 -28.38 9.38 -12.08
CA GLY A 762 -27.45 9.59 -10.96
C GLY A 762 -25.98 9.20 -11.23
N LEU A 763 -25.72 8.37 -12.25
CA LEU A 763 -24.41 7.75 -12.48
C LEU A 763 -23.82 8.05 -13.85
N TRP A 764 -24.67 8.18 -14.91
CA TRP A 764 -24.26 8.11 -16.29
C TRP A 764 -24.11 9.47 -16.97
N ARG A 765 -23.65 9.44 -18.21
CA ARG A 765 -23.54 10.61 -19.07
C ARG A 765 -24.68 10.61 -20.08
N ALA A 766 -25.30 11.77 -20.29
CA ALA A 766 -26.27 11.94 -21.38
C ALA A 766 -26.03 13.25 -22.13
N VAL A 767 -26.30 13.24 -23.43
CA VAL A 767 -26.26 14.42 -24.33
C VAL A 767 -27.59 14.47 -25.08
N ARG A 768 -28.24 15.64 -25.07
CA ARG A 768 -29.49 15.83 -25.84
C ARG A 768 -29.14 16.16 -27.27
N LEU A 769 -29.72 15.41 -28.20
CA LEU A 769 -29.48 15.49 -29.64
C LEU A 769 -30.73 15.97 -30.37
N SER A 770 -30.54 16.77 -31.43
CA SER A 770 -31.56 17.12 -32.37
C SER A 770 -31.96 15.90 -33.24
N PRO A 771 -33.09 15.92 -33.98
CA PRO A 771 -33.40 14.91 -34.97
C PRO A 771 -32.35 14.79 -36.06
N GLY A 772 -31.98 13.57 -36.42
CA GLY A 772 -31.00 13.29 -37.50
C GLY A 772 -29.90 12.30 -37.09
N ARG A 773 -28.85 12.22 -37.92
CA ARG A 773 -27.63 11.45 -37.63
C ARG A 773 -26.55 12.36 -37.06
N HIS A 774 -25.87 11.90 -36.06
CA HIS A 774 -24.85 12.67 -35.33
C HIS A 774 -23.63 11.84 -35.02
N HIS A 775 -22.48 12.51 -35.00
CA HIS A 775 -21.24 11.99 -34.41
C HIS A 775 -21.01 12.69 -33.07
N VAL A 776 -21.04 11.91 -32.00
CA VAL A 776 -20.83 12.41 -30.61
C VAL A 776 -19.49 11.94 -30.12
N GLU A 777 -18.58 12.88 -29.87
CA GLU A 777 -17.27 12.61 -29.28
C GLU A 777 -17.26 12.99 -27.83
N PHE A 778 -16.84 12.07 -26.99
CA PHE A 778 -16.54 12.31 -25.58
C PHE A 778 -15.01 12.32 -25.39
N LEU A 779 -14.48 13.35 -24.72
CA LEU A 779 -13.07 13.53 -24.48
C LEU A 779 -12.83 13.84 -23.00
N TYR A 780 -11.97 13.06 -22.35
CA TYR A 780 -11.61 13.24 -20.95
C TYR A 780 -10.46 14.24 -20.79
N ARG A 781 -10.71 15.37 -20.14
CA ARG A 781 -9.73 16.46 -19.92
C ARG A 781 -9.77 16.95 -18.48
N PRO A 782 -9.07 16.28 -17.56
CA PRO A 782 -9.11 16.60 -16.13
C PRO A 782 -8.39 17.91 -15.81
N ARG A 783 -9.15 18.86 -15.26
CA ARG A 783 -8.62 20.18 -14.84
C ARG A 783 -7.65 20.05 -13.68
N ALA A 784 -7.94 19.16 -12.71
CA ALA A 784 -7.10 18.93 -11.54
C ALA A 784 -5.69 18.46 -11.93
N LEU A 785 -5.57 17.64 -12.97
CA LEU A 785 -4.25 17.22 -13.50
C LEU A 785 -3.46 18.40 -14.06
N ALA A 786 -4.12 19.27 -14.84
CA ALA A 786 -3.46 20.43 -15.42
C ALA A 786 -2.92 21.40 -14.34
N VAL A 787 -3.73 21.65 -13.29
CA VAL A 787 -3.31 22.47 -12.14
C VAL A 787 -2.14 21.83 -11.40
N GLY A 788 -2.24 20.54 -11.09
CA GLY A 788 -1.18 19.78 -10.42
C GLY A 788 0.12 19.78 -11.23
N ALA A 789 0.04 19.60 -12.56
CA ALA A 789 1.18 19.62 -13.46
C ALA A 789 1.84 21.02 -13.51
N ALA A 790 1.05 22.09 -13.54
CA ALA A 790 1.58 23.46 -13.51
C ALA A 790 2.34 23.76 -12.21
N ILE A 791 1.80 23.36 -11.06
CA ILE A 791 2.47 23.51 -9.75
C ILE A 791 3.76 22.68 -9.72
N SER A 792 3.73 21.42 -10.21
CA SER A 792 4.91 20.56 -10.27
C SER A 792 5.99 21.14 -11.16
N LEU A 793 5.63 21.67 -12.33
CA LEU A 793 6.57 22.32 -13.23
C LEU A 793 7.23 23.54 -12.56
N GLY A 794 6.44 24.38 -11.89
CA GLY A 794 6.96 25.51 -11.10
C GLY A 794 7.94 25.03 -10.01
N GLY A 795 7.63 23.96 -9.28
CA GLY A 795 8.50 23.34 -8.29
C GLY A 795 9.80 22.82 -8.89
N ILE A 796 9.74 22.15 -10.04
CA ILE A 796 10.90 21.61 -10.76
C ILE A 796 11.80 22.77 -11.24
N LEU A 797 11.21 23.81 -11.83
CA LEU A 797 11.95 24.99 -12.27
C LEU A 797 12.64 25.72 -11.10
N CYS A 798 11.98 25.85 -9.96
CA CYS A 798 12.55 26.37 -8.74
C CYS A 798 13.73 25.52 -8.27
N LEU A 799 13.58 24.16 -8.25
CA LEU A 799 14.65 23.24 -7.89
C LEU A 799 15.87 23.37 -8.82
N LEU A 800 15.65 23.41 -10.13
CA LEU A 800 16.69 23.60 -11.13
C LEU A 800 17.39 24.95 -10.98
N GLY A 801 16.64 26.03 -10.73
CA GLY A 801 17.18 27.35 -10.45
C GLY A 801 18.08 27.36 -9.22
N LEU A 802 17.67 26.72 -8.13
CA LEU A 802 18.47 26.56 -6.93
C LEU A 802 19.79 25.81 -7.19
N VAL A 803 19.74 24.71 -7.97
CA VAL A 803 20.93 23.92 -8.33
C VAL A 803 21.88 24.75 -9.18
N LEU A 804 21.40 25.48 -10.20
CA LEU A 804 22.20 26.30 -11.08
C LEU A 804 22.86 27.49 -10.35
N LEU A 805 22.15 28.17 -9.47
CA LEU A 805 22.70 29.22 -8.62
C LEU A 805 23.81 28.71 -7.71
N GLY A 806 23.63 27.51 -7.14
CA GLY A 806 24.64 26.89 -6.29
C GLY A 806 25.92 26.48 -7.03
N THR A 807 25.81 26.12 -8.32
CA THR A 807 26.97 25.82 -9.17
C THR A 807 27.73 27.11 -9.57
N ARG A 808 27.05 28.20 -9.89
CA ARG A 808 27.68 29.51 -10.22
C ARG A 808 28.48 30.07 -9.04
N HIS A 809 28.00 30.00 -7.82
CA HIS A 809 28.75 30.46 -6.65
C HIS A 809 30.07 29.66 -6.43
N ARG A 810 30.11 28.39 -6.74
CA ARG A 810 31.35 27.58 -6.69
C ARG A 810 32.32 27.94 -7.81
N TYR A 811 31.83 28.20 -9.00
CA TYR A 811 32.66 28.56 -10.14
C TYR A 811 33.34 29.93 -9.91
N ASN A 812 32.60 30.91 -9.40
CA ASN A 812 33.14 32.24 -9.06
C ASN A 812 34.14 32.18 -7.87
N ALA A 813 33.90 31.31 -6.88
CA ALA A 813 34.84 31.08 -5.79
C ALA A 813 36.16 30.41 -6.29
N TRP A 814 36.11 29.58 -7.31
CA TRP A 814 37.28 28.93 -7.92
C TRP A 814 38.13 29.92 -8.75
N ILE A 815 37.48 30.81 -9.47
CA ILE A 815 38.15 31.89 -10.24
C ILE A 815 38.86 32.90 -9.32
N VAL A 816 38.24 33.21 -8.16
CA VAL A 816 38.85 34.10 -7.16
C VAL A 816 40.05 33.47 -6.42
N TRP A 817 40.13 32.12 -6.37
CA TRP A 817 41.28 31.40 -5.79
C TRP A 817 42.41 31.13 -6.82
N SER A 818 42.12 31.25 -8.12
CA SER A 818 43.06 30.99 -9.19
C SER A 818 43.65 32.29 -9.80
N SER A 819 43.16 33.45 -9.37
CA SER A 819 43.69 34.77 -9.61
C SER A 819 44.47 35.29 -8.36
#